data_e8033727014608dc459fa3beec59cc19
#
_entry.id   e8033727014608dc459fa3beec59cc19
#
_cell.length_a   1.000
_cell.length_b   1.000
_cell.length_c   1.000
_cell.angle_alpha   90.00
_cell.angle_beta   90.00
_cell.angle_gamma   90.00
#
_symmetry.space_group_name_H-M   'P 1'
#
loop_
_entity.id
_entity.type
_entity.pdbx_description
1 polymer ?
#
loop_
_entity_poly.entity_id
_entity_poly.type
_entity_poly.pdbx_seq_one_letter_code
_entity_poly.pdbx_strand_id
1 'polypeptide(L)'
;MKSSRRNAGLLLAGLLWVSDVTLAQEVRRAVPLNEPPVPRALPADEATSPPEEKPSTPEQPTDKRQLEYANALFARKMYDLAIPEYEKYLSDYRSGSGRANAYFGLGESYRLLGKNGFARTNFQKLLDEFGDSEFAGPAAYALAVLAFSQKDFTAAQPLFHKAAANSKDASVALSAKYFEARCLESSKRADDALMLYLQVAEAKSQYREDARTTAGAMLLARGRRTDALKQYEALATEAEKPAAKAEAAVRAGLIALDLAVADRAKIDSAMAEKARVLLQKGRAASDSGRWKGVAQAGLLRLEYQTGQFAQVISDYKKSAGQLPEEAKAETMLLVGNAQRQLGHTQEAEGIYREIIEKFPNREEAKDARYQRLINIYNSDPNAVIVEVDEYLKTNPTSERADQAKLLKAEALYKEQKFAEAAPFYEELRASQLTLNLRSEAAYKLGWCAVQMKDSAPAIEAFSYFIKTFPDNPQTPIALTQRALAYQQSNNMDGAIADLNFLISNYPKAKEREAAIQQKALLLGELNREPEMAQTFQQLLKEYPKSSAVAQANYYIGKAAFDGKEYKRALPSLDATRRLNREQYYNPATLRIISAHYYLRDRKAATSEADAFLTSSGNANVPPEVLEWLGIEYYNNKNYLLAEKYLGILGRIENPAGVKPDFWFYLGDVAGKLKHYDQAENAYARYLQNSTDAAGKVKALLALGVTKIAAHKPDDAEKIAAEIMTLQPEGKVNAEARLLAGDVQFERQRFEDAGKAYAGVALLYDDPAITPRALNKAADAYRRAGKTEEADRVAKQLRDRYPNYAGG
;
A
#
# COMPACT_ATOMS: atom_id res chain seq x y z
N MET A 1 14.70 7.44 -8.46
CA MET A 1 14.28 8.35 -9.53
C MET A 1 13.19 7.81 -10.48
N LYS A 2 12.65 6.59 -10.32
CA LYS A 2 11.53 6.08 -11.14
C LYS A 2 10.17 6.08 -10.42
N SER A 3 10.08 6.47 -9.15
CA SER A 3 8.84 6.51 -8.36
C SER A 3 8.11 7.87 -8.39
N SER A 4 8.78 8.96 -8.76
CA SER A 4 8.16 10.31 -8.76
C SER A 4 7.18 10.56 -9.92
N ARG A 5 7.21 9.74 -10.98
CA ARG A 5 6.26 9.89 -12.12
C ARG A 5 4.87 9.29 -11.88
N ARG A 6 4.69 8.43 -10.86
CA ARG A 6 3.37 7.85 -10.54
C ARG A 6 2.48 8.75 -9.68
N ASN A 7 3.06 9.62 -8.85
CA ASN A 7 2.28 10.48 -7.94
C ASN A 7 1.71 11.74 -8.60
N ALA A 8 2.26 12.20 -9.73
CA ALA A 8 1.68 13.30 -10.49
C ALA A 8 0.32 12.95 -11.15
N GLY A 9 0.01 11.66 -11.32
CA GLY A 9 -1.25 11.20 -11.89
C GLY A 9 -2.44 11.23 -10.92
N LEU A 10 -2.22 11.22 -9.61
CA LEU A 10 -3.27 11.17 -8.60
C LEU A 10 -3.87 12.55 -8.25
N LEU A 11 -3.12 13.63 -8.44
CA LEU A 11 -3.62 15.00 -8.28
C LEU A 11 -4.58 15.43 -9.39
N LEU A 12 -4.63 14.71 -10.52
CA LEU A 12 -5.45 15.01 -11.70
C LEU A 12 -6.89 14.47 -11.65
N ALA A 13 -7.24 13.67 -10.66
CA ALA A 13 -8.56 13.03 -10.58
C ALA A 13 -9.72 13.95 -10.13
N GLY A 14 -9.46 15.22 -9.83
CA GLY A 14 -10.45 16.18 -9.33
C GLY A 14 -11.13 17.06 -10.40
N LEU A 15 -10.92 16.85 -11.70
CA LEU A 15 -11.10 17.89 -12.72
C LEU A 15 -12.30 17.71 -13.68
N LEU A 16 -13.33 16.95 -13.38
CA LEU A 16 -14.39 16.71 -14.37
C LEU A 16 -15.81 16.73 -13.75
N TRP A 17 -16.22 17.89 -13.22
CA TRP A 17 -17.60 18.11 -12.84
C TRP A 17 -18.11 19.47 -13.35
N VAL A 18 -18.07 19.71 -14.66
CA VAL A 18 -18.77 20.85 -15.26
C VAL A 18 -19.28 20.44 -16.64
N SER A 19 -20.43 19.85 -16.75
CA SER A 19 -21.17 19.80 -18.02
C SER A 19 -22.58 19.19 -17.97
N ASP A 20 -23.00 18.54 -16.86
CA ASP A 20 -24.34 17.93 -16.83
C ASP A 20 -25.48 18.97 -16.79
N VAL A 21 -25.23 20.20 -16.35
CA VAL A 21 -26.25 21.25 -16.20
C VAL A 21 -26.50 22.01 -17.52
N THR A 22 -25.48 22.20 -18.33
CA THR A 22 -25.59 22.98 -19.59
C THR A 22 -26.32 22.23 -20.67
N LEU A 23 -26.07 20.94 -20.87
CA LEU A 23 -26.80 20.13 -21.87
C LEU A 23 -28.28 19.94 -21.50
N ALA A 24 -28.58 19.74 -20.24
CA ALA A 24 -29.97 19.60 -19.76
C ALA A 24 -30.77 20.93 -19.77
N GLN A 25 -30.10 22.06 -19.56
CA GLN A 25 -30.76 23.39 -19.62
C GLN A 25 -31.04 23.87 -21.04
N GLU A 26 -30.17 23.57 -22.02
CA GLU A 26 -30.35 23.94 -23.40
C GLU A 26 -31.51 23.18 -24.09
N VAL A 27 -31.70 21.90 -23.73
CA VAL A 27 -32.80 21.09 -24.29
C VAL A 27 -34.18 21.66 -23.92
N ARG A 28 -34.31 22.38 -22.80
CA ARG A 28 -35.57 23.01 -22.39
C ARG A 28 -35.99 24.21 -23.22
N ARG A 29 -35.14 24.78 -24.08
CA ARG A 29 -35.40 26.01 -24.83
C ARG A 29 -36.00 25.85 -26.23
N ALA A 30 -36.19 24.66 -26.78
CA ALA A 30 -36.27 24.49 -28.21
C ALA A 30 -37.50 23.80 -28.83
N VAL A 31 -38.61 23.69 -28.12
CA VAL A 31 -39.82 23.22 -28.81
C VAL A 31 -40.93 24.29 -28.69
N PRO A 32 -41.24 25.02 -29.77
CA PRO A 32 -42.40 25.92 -29.77
C PRO A 32 -43.68 25.14 -29.47
N LEU A 33 -44.59 25.76 -28.70
CA LEU A 33 -45.90 25.22 -28.47
C LEU A 33 -46.70 25.30 -29.78
N ASN A 34 -46.48 24.36 -30.69
CA ASN A 34 -47.35 24.23 -31.85
C ASN A 34 -48.66 23.63 -31.40
N GLU A 35 -49.75 24.24 -31.82
CA GLU A 35 -51.10 23.71 -31.58
C GLU A 35 -51.23 22.34 -32.24
N PRO A 36 -51.91 21.37 -31.59
CA PRO A 36 -52.14 20.06 -32.19
C PRO A 36 -52.94 20.19 -33.50
N PRO A 37 -52.46 19.63 -34.60
CA PRO A 37 -53.28 19.55 -35.79
C PRO A 37 -54.47 18.63 -35.53
N VAL A 38 -55.62 19.08 -35.90
CA VAL A 38 -56.85 18.28 -35.78
C VAL A 38 -56.92 17.32 -36.96
N PRO A 39 -57.19 16.03 -36.76
CA PRO A 39 -57.35 15.07 -37.85
C PRO A 39 -58.47 15.55 -38.78
N ARG A 40 -58.25 15.61 -40.07
CA ARG A 40 -59.26 15.82 -41.09
C ARG A 40 -60.01 14.51 -41.28
N ALA A 41 -61.27 14.62 -40.95
CA ALA A 41 -62.15 13.82 -41.50
C ALA A 41 -63.07 12.78 -41.34
N LEU A 42 -63.96 12.89 -41.79
CA LEU A 42 -64.90 11.86 -42.18
C LEU A 42 -64.31 11.16 -43.45
N PRO A 43 -64.26 9.82 -43.58
CA PRO A 43 -63.97 9.21 -44.85
C PRO A 43 -64.93 9.68 -45.90
N ALA A 44 -64.38 10.42 -46.82
CA ALA A 44 -65.12 10.68 -48.05
C ALA A 44 -65.00 9.37 -48.86
N ASP A 45 -65.96 8.55 -48.75
CA ASP A 45 -66.25 7.72 -49.94
C ASP A 45 -66.31 8.68 -51.14
N GLU A 46 -65.54 8.35 -52.20
CA GLU A 46 -65.33 9.16 -53.36
C GLU A 46 -66.60 9.88 -53.77
N ALA A 47 -66.61 11.22 -53.80
CA ALA A 47 -67.69 12.06 -54.26
C ALA A 47 -67.85 11.78 -55.74
N THR A 48 -68.65 10.80 -56.06
CA THR A 48 -69.19 10.63 -57.37
C THR A 48 -70.22 11.75 -57.58
N SER A 49 -70.22 12.34 -58.79
CA SER A 49 -71.07 13.37 -59.31
C SER A 49 -72.53 13.16 -58.93
N PRO A 50 -73.37 14.22 -58.85
CA PRO A 50 -74.78 14.09 -58.47
C PRO A 50 -75.53 13.10 -59.39
N PRO A 51 -76.30 12.18 -58.79
CA PRO A 51 -77.00 11.18 -59.60
C PRO A 51 -77.99 11.83 -60.49
N GLU A 52 -77.91 11.57 -61.80
CA GLU A 52 -79.05 11.68 -62.68
C GLU A 52 -80.09 10.69 -62.19
N GLU A 53 -81.34 11.17 -62.13
CA GLU A 53 -82.54 10.35 -61.84
C GLU A 53 -82.60 9.10 -62.64
N LYS A 54 -82.43 7.90 -62.05
CA LYS A 54 -82.90 6.62 -62.55
C LYS A 54 -83.74 5.93 -61.47
N PRO A 55 -84.87 5.27 -61.90
CA PRO A 55 -85.86 4.84 -60.92
C PRO A 55 -85.49 3.51 -60.25
N SER A 56 -85.99 3.37 -59.04
CA SER A 56 -86.15 2.21 -58.18
C SER A 56 -84.92 1.41 -57.73
N THR A 57 -84.33 1.88 -56.65
CA THR A 57 -83.63 1.06 -55.66
C THR A 57 -84.41 1.16 -54.31
N PRO A 58 -84.38 0.13 -53.43
CA PRO A 58 -85.16 0.17 -52.21
C PRO A 58 -84.84 1.44 -51.35
N GLU A 59 -85.87 2.13 -50.96
CA GLU A 59 -85.73 3.40 -50.20
C GLU A 59 -84.82 3.21 -48.98
N GLN A 60 -83.65 3.93 -48.96
CA GLN A 60 -82.90 4.06 -47.75
C GLN A 60 -83.75 4.70 -46.67
N PRO A 61 -83.62 4.31 -45.40
CA PRO A 61 -84.33 4.98 -44.30
C PRO A 61 -84.19 6.50 -44.40
N THR A 62 -85.23 7.25 -44.20
CA THR A 62 -85.19 8.72 -44.27
C THR A 62 -84.17 9.38 -43.34
N ASP A 63 -83.82 8.75 -42.23
CA ASP A 63 -82.80 9.19 -41.33
C ASP A 63 -81.34 9.11 -41.96
N LYS A 64 -81.10 8.08 -42.74
CA LYS A 64 -79.80 7.93 -43.43
C LYS A 64 -79.56 9.02 -44.47
N ARG A 65 -80.59 9.30 -45.28
CA ARG A 65 -80.51 10.36 -46.28
C ARG A 65 -80.29 11.76 -45.68
N GLN A 66 -80.94 12.06 -44.60
CA GLN A 66 -80.72 13.33 -43.91
C GLN A 66 -79.31 13.51 -43.40
N LEU A 67 -78.75 12.46 -42.82
CA LEU A 67 -77.35 12.49 -42.30
C LEU A 67 -76.33 12.57 -43.46
N GLU A 68 -76.53 11.82 -44.55
CA GLU A 68 -75.71 11.90 -45.74
C GLU A 68 -75.67 13.28 -46.36
N TYR A 69 -76.83 13.94 -46.38
CA TYR A 69 -76.94 15.33 -46.89
C TYR A 69 -76.12 16.30 -45.96
N ALA A 70 -76.29 16.22 -44.66
CA ALA A 70 -75.49 17.00 -43.70
C ALA A 70 -73.99 16.74 -43.86
N ASN A 71 -73.57 15.49 -43.96
CA ASN A 71 -72.18 15.09 -44.21
C ASN A 71 -71.63 15.62 -45.55
N ALA A 72 -72.43 15.63 -46.60
CA ALA A 72 -72.03 16.17 -47.91
C ALA A 72 -71.84 17.69 -47.87
N LEU A 73 -72.66 18.42 -47.11
CA LEU A 73 -72.44 19.83 -46.89
C LEU A 73 -71.19 20.09 -46.10
N PHE A 74 -70.90 19.29 -45.05
CA PHE A 74 -69.67 19.36 -44.26
C PHE A 74 -68.43 19.10 -45.13
N ALA A 75 -68.47 18.06 -45.95
CA ALA A 75 -67.34 17.69 -46.85
C ALA A 75 -67.03 18.81 -47.87
N ARG A 76 -68.07 19.58 -48.32
CA ARG A 76 -67.97 20.76 -49.18
C ARG A 76 -67.51 22.01 -48.42
N LYS A 77 -67.20 21.91 -47.12
CA LYS A 77 -66.80 23.02 -46.21
C LYS A 77 -67.93 24.08 -46.00
N MET A 78 -69.19 23.69 -46.31
CA MET A 78 -70.39 24.54 -46.13
C MET A 78 -70.89 24.39 -44.66
N TYR A 79 -70.07 24.74 -43.68
CA TYR A 79 -70.34 24.42 -42.28
C TYR A 79 -71.55 25.11 -41.71
N ASP A 80 -71.79 26.36 -42.13
CA ASP A 80 -73.01 27.12 -41.74
C ASP A 80 -74.32 26.46 -42.22
N LEU A 81 -74.30 25.76 -43.35
CA LEU A 81 -75.45 25.02 -43.89
C LEU A 81 -75.51 23.60 -43.30
N ALA A 82 -74.38 22.99 -42.98
CA ALA A 82 -74.34 21.66 -42.37
C ALA A 82 -74.91 21.66 -40.92
N ILE A 83 -74.66 22.72 -40.14
CA ILE A 83 -75.15 22.86 -38.76
C ILE A 83 -76.64 22.61 -38.66
N PRO A 84 -77.57 23.38 -39.31
CA PRO A 84 -78.98 23.17 -39.15
C PRO A 84 -79.43 21.78 -39.61
N GLU A 85 -78.79 21.19 -40.58
CA GLU A 85 -79.10 19.84 -41.02
C GLU A 85 -78.70 18.76 -40.00
N TYR A 86 -77.61 18.91 -39.37
CA TYR A 86 -77.23 18.03 -38.22
C TYR A 86 -78.15 18.22 -37.01
N GLU A 87 -78.49 19.47 -36.68
CA GLU A 87 -79.40 19.78 -35.59
C GLU A 87 -80.80 19.21 -35.88
N LYS A 88 -81.31 19.34 -37.13
CA LYS A 88 -82.55 18.72 -37.59
C LYS A 88 -82.55 17.23 -37.47
N TYR A 89 -81.42 16.55 -37.93
CA TYR A 89 -81.26 15.12 -37.76
C TYR A 89 -81.33 14.68 -36.28
N LEU A 90 -80.63 15.37 -35.36
CA LEU A 90 -80.63 15.05 -33.96
C LEU A 90 -81.99 15.28 -33.26
N SER A 91 -82.80 16.24 -33.76
CA SER A 91 -84.16 16.54 -33.27
C SER A 91 -85.10 15.46 -33.73
N ASP A 92 -85.14 15.17 -35.08
CA ASP A 92 -86.10 14.32 -35.71
C ASP A 92 -85.90 12.84 -35.49
N TYR A 93 -84.66 12.42 -35.37
CA TYR A 93 -84.22 10.98 -35.26
C TYR A 93 -83.61 10.65 -33.92
N ARG A 94 -84.36 10.71 -32.81
CA ARG A 94 -83.94 10.54 -31.47
C ARG A 94 -83.31 9.15 -31.18
N SER A 95 -83.70 8.11 -31.96
CA SER A 95 -83.16 6.74 -31.88
C SER A 95 -82.30 6.36 -33.13
N GLY A 96 -81.97 7.33 -33.94
CA GLY A 96 -81.18 7.10 -35.17
C GLY A 96 -79.80 6.58 -34.91
N SER A 97 -79.37 5.55 -35.68
CA SER A 97 -78.06 4.96 -35.51
C SER A 97 -76.88 5.90 -35.83
N GLY A 98 -77.13 6.96 -36.55
CA GLY A 98 -76.17 7.97 -36.98
C GLY A 98 -75.97 9.14 -36.02
N ARG A 99 -76.61 9.16 -34.84
CA ARG A 99 -76.51 10.25 -33.91
C ARG A 99 -75.10 10.61 -33.46
N ALA A 100 -74.24 9.60 -33.25
CA ALA A 100 -72.84 9.84 -32.93
C ALA A 100 -72.12 10.59 -34.07
N ASN A 101 -72.41 10.22 -35.35
CA ASN A 101 -71.83 10.92 -36.51
C ASN A 101 -72.35 12.35 -36.54
N ALA A 102 -73.68 12.55 -36.35
CA ALA A 102 -74.31 13.88 -36.38
C ALA A 102 -73.70 14.78 -35.28
N TYR A 103 -73.58 14.34 -34.03
CA TYR A 103 -72.94 15.13 -32.98
C TYR A 103 -71.46 15.44 -33.30
N PHE A 104 -70.74 14.50 -33.93
CA PHE A 104 -69.34 14.73 -34.34
C PHE A 104 -69.31 15.78 -35.48
N GLY A 105 -70.10 15.63 -36.56
CA GLY A 105 -70.13 16.58 -37.63
C GLY A 105 -70.55 17.98 -37.20
N LEU A 106 -71.53 18.05 -36.31
CA LEU A 106 -71.98 19.30 -35.69
C LEU A 106 -70.87 19.96 -34.83
N GLY A 107 -70.20 19.16 -33.99
CA GLY A 107 -69.08 19.64 -33.19
C GLY A 107 -67.94 20.18 -34.03
N GLU A 108 -67.53 19.45 -35.09
CA GLU A 108 -66.49 19.89 -36.01
C GLU A 108 -66.93 21.13 -36.84
N SER A 109 -68.18 21.19 -37.28
CA SER A 109 -68.68 22.36 -37.98
C SER A 109 -68.61 23.65 -37.13
N TYR A 110 -68.98 23.55 -35.84
CA TYR A 110 -68.87 24.66 -34.92
C TYR A 110 -67.36 24.99 -34.62
N ARG A 111 -66.49 23.98 -34.47
CA ARG A 111 -65.09 24.21 -34.25
C ARG A 111 -64.42 24.93 -35.43
N LEU A 112 -64.69 24.49 -36.65
CA LEU A 112 -64.14 25.08 -37.87
C LEU A 112 -64.68 26.53 -38.13
N LEU A 113 -65.80 26.89 -37.59
CA LEU A 113 -66.36 28.26 -37.60
C LEU A 113 -65.87 29.09 -36.39
N GLY A 114 -64.96 28.55 -35.50
CA GLY A 114 -64.45 29.23 -34.33
C GLY A 114 -65.48 29.33 -33.19
N LYS A 115 -66.65 28.71 -33.30
CA LYS A 115 -67.70 28.68 -32.25
C LYS A 115 -67.38 27.58 -31.21
N ASN A 116 -66.23 27.73 -30.52
CA ASN A 116 -65.66 26.70 -29.65
C ASN A 116 -66.55 26.26 -28.47
N GLY A 117 -67.47 27.15 -27.97
CA GLY A 117 -68.38 26.78 -26.89
C GLY A 117 -69.43 25.75 -27.37
N PHE A 118 -70.00 25.96 -28.56
CA PHE A 118 -70.93 25.00 -29.16
C PHE A 118 -70.26 23.70 -29.57
N ALA A 119 -69.03 23.79 -30.11
CA ALA A 119 -68.26 22.62 -30.45
C ALA A 119 -68.04 21.73 -29.22
N ARG A 120 -67.63 22.33 -28.09
CA ARG A 120 -67.41 21.63 -26.83
C ARG A 120 -68.67 20.91 -26.35
N THR A 121 -69.82 21.62 -26.38
CA THR A 121 -71.10 21.04 -25.93
C THR A 121 -71.48 19.81 -26.75
N ASN A 122 -71.27 19.84 -28.06
CA ASN A 122 -71.67 18.74 -28.94
C ASN A 122 -70.65 17.55 -28.84
N PHE A 123 -69.40 17.82 -28.75
CA PHE A 123 -68.36 16.74 -28.50
C PHE A 123 -68.63 16.11 -27.14
N GLN A 124 -68.94 16.89 -26.10
CA GLN A 124 -69.22 16.34 -24.76
C GLN A 124 -70.46 15.44 -24.79
N LYS A 125 -71.59 15.87 -25.45
CA LYS A 125 -72.77 15.05 -25.60
C LYS A 125 -72.45 13.74 -26.34
N LEU A 126 -71.67 13.80 -27.39
CA LEU A 126 -71.19 12.56 -28.07
C LEU A 126 -70.46 11.62 -27.13
N LEU A 127 -69.53 12.13 -26.31
CA LEU A 127 -68.81 11.33 -25.35
C LEU A 127 -69.67 10.78 -24.23
N ASP A 128 -70.70 11.51 -23.81
CA ASP A 128 -71.56 11.09 -22.72
C ASP A 128 -72.61 10.08 -23.19
N GLU A 129 -73.18 10.26 -24.42
CA GLU A 129 -74.23 9.41 -24.95
C GLU A 129 -73.70 8.23 -25.82
N PHE A 130 -72.59 8.42 -26.51
CA PHE A 130 -72.00 7.50 -27.49
C PHE A 130 -70.51 7.23 -27.29
N GLY A 131 -70.08 7.05 -26.03
CA GLY A 131 -68.64 6.90 -25.64
C GLY A 131 -67.89 5.73 -26.25
N ASP A 132 -68.66 4.73 -26.78
CA ASP A 132 -68.10 3.54 -27.45
C ASP A 132 -68.16 3.62 -28.98
N SER A 133 -68.70 4.73 -29.54
CA SER A 133 -68.75 4.91 -31.00
C SER A 133 -67.37 5.13 -31.61
N GLU A 134 -67.29 4.86 -32.91
CA GLU A 134 -66.06 5.13 -33.68
C GLU A 134 -65.68 6.63 -33.68
N PHE A 135 -66.62 7.52 -33.39
CA PHE A 135 -66.47 8.99 -33.32
C PHE A 135 -65.97 9.43 -31.93
N ALA A 136 -66.02 8.58 -30.93
CA ALA A 136 -65.67 8.94 -29.58
C ALA A 136 -64.19 9.32 -29.42
N GLY A 137 -63.26 8.56 -30.08
CA GLY A 137 -61.82 8.88 -30.13
C GLY A 137 -61.57 10.25 -30.79
N PRO A 138 -62.04 10.50 -32.03
CA PRO A 138 -61.88 11.79 -32.68
C PRO A 138 -62.53 12.94 -31.92
N ALA A 139 -63.75 12.77 -31.34
CA ALA A 139 -64.40 13.78 -30.53
C ALA A 139 -63.64 14.13 -29.24
N ALA A 140 -63.15 13.12 -28.54
CA ALA A 140 -62.28 13.31 -27.39
C ALA A 140 -60.96 14.05 -27.77
N TYR A 141 -60.44 13.75 -28.94
CA TYR A 141 -59.23 14.44 -29.45
C TYR A 141 -59.55 15.94 -29.72
N ALA A 142 -60.65 16.24 -30.45
CA ALA A 142 -61.01 17.59 -30.75
C ALA A 142 -61.35 18.43 -29.49
N LEU A 143 -62.00 17.82 -28.50
CA LEU A 143 -62.29 18.44 -27.23
C LEU A 143 -60.99 18.68 -26.43
N ALA A 144 -60.06 17.73 -26.44
CA ALA A 144 -58.76 17.88 -25.83
C ALA A 144 -57.97 19.03 -26.46
N VAL A 145 -58.00 19.17 -27.78
CA VAL A 145 -57.34 20.29 -28.47
C VAL A 145 -57.87 21.62 -28.05
N LEU A 146 -59.22 21.74 -27.90
CA LEU A 146 -59.86 22.97 -27.40
C LEU A 146 -59.40 23.31 -25.97
N ALA A 147 -59.28 22.35 -25.07
CA ALA A 147 -58.78 22.55 -23.74
C ALA A 147 -57.27 22.91 -23.75
N PHE A 148 -56.49 22.23 -24.57
CA PHE A 148 -55.01 22.44 -24.70
C PHE A 148 -54.72 23.87 -25.21
N SER A 149 -55.45 24.35 -26.21
CA SER A 149 -55.28 25.71 -26.77
C SER A 149 -55.61 26.81 -25.73
N GLN A 150 -56.47 26.52 -24.74
CA GLN A 150 -56.73 27.37 -23.58
C GLN A 150 -55.72 27.20 -22.46
N LYS A 151 -54.68 26.37 -22.63
CA LYS A 151 -53.70 25.98 -21.64
C LYS A 151 -54.27 25.25 -20.42
N ASP A 152 -55.48 24.71 -20.56
CA ASP A 152 -56.08 23.87 -19.53
C ASP A 152 -55.56 22.42 -19.71
N PHE A 153 -54.32 22.21 -19.31
CA PHE A 153 -53.65 20.90 -19.43
C PHE A 153 -54.29 19.83 -18.52
N THR A 154 -54.95 20.27 -17.45
CA THR A 154 -55.60 19.36 -16.50
C THR A 154 -56.87 18.75 -17.14
N ALA A 155 -57.68 19.56 -17.83
CA ALA A 155 -58.85 19.07 -18.58
C ALA A 155 -58.43 18.33 -19.87
N ALA A 156 -57.38 18.80 -20.56
CA ALA A 156 -56.92 18.21 -21.82
C ALA A 156 -56.35 16.79 -21.67
N GLN A 157 -55.59 16.51 -20.58
CA GLN A 157 -54.89 15.22 -20.40
C GLN A 157 -55.82 14.01 -20.43
N PRO A 158 -56.90 13.91 -19.63
CA PRO A 158 -57.80 12.76 -19.66
C PRO A 158 -58.53 12.61 -21.00
N LEU A 159 -58.81 13.71 -21.71
CA LEU A 159 -59.40 13.69 -23.02
C LEU A 159 -58.44 13.16 -24.09
N PHE A 160 -57.17 13.54 -24.07
CA PHE A 160 -56.17 12.94 -24.94
C PHE A 160 -55.97 11.46 -24.61
N HIS A 161 -55.96 11.07 -23.35
CA HIS A 161 -55.92 9.68 -22.92
C HIS A 161 -57.07 8.85 -23.54
N LYS A 162 -58.29 9.37 -23.40
CA LYS A 162 -59.51 8.75 -23.97
C LYS A 162 -59.43 8.68 -25.52
N ALA A 163 -58.92 9.74 -26.16
CA ALA A 163 -58.68 9.75 -27.59
C ALA A 163 -57.68 8.70 -28.05
N ALA A 164 -56.59 8.55 -27.33
CA ALA A 164 -55.56 7.53 -27.62
C ALA A 164 -56.05 6.09 -27.45
N ALA A 165 -56.94 5.85 -26.46
CA ALA A 165 -57.53 4.55 -26.20
C ALA A 165 -58.62 4.15 -27.17
N ASN A 166 -59.48 5.13 -27.62
CA ASN A 166 -60.70 4.85 -28.37
C ASN A 166 -60.58 5.14 -29.89
N SER A 167 -59.47 5.73 -30.34
CA SER A 167 -59.28 5.99 -31.76
C SER A 167 -58.90 4.74 -32.55
N LYS A 168 -59.67 4.41 -33.62
CA LYS A 168 -59.32 3.39 -34.60
C LYS A 168 -58.20 3.85 -35.54
N ASP A 169 -57.99 5.14 -35.69
CA ASP A 169 -56.92 5.74 -36.49
C ASP A 169 -55.66 5.83 -35.64
N ALA A 170 -54.65 5.03 -36.06
CA ALA A 170 -53.33 4.99 -35.41
C ALA A 170 -52.63 6.35 -35.39
N SER A 171 -52.84 7.20 -36.41
CA SER A 171 -52.26 8.55 -36.48
C SER A 171 -52.87 9.47 -35.40
N VAL A 172 -54.17 9.39 -35.23
CA VAL A 172 -54.91 10.13 -34.19
C VAL A 172 -54.50 9.64 -32.79
N ALA A 173 -54.43 8.33 -32.60
CA ALA A 173 -54.01 7.72 -31.35
C ALA A 173 -52.59 8.14 -30.95
N LEU A 174 -51.61 8.12 -31.90
CA LEU A 174 -50.24 8.56 -31.64
C LEU A 174 -50.14 10.06 -31.38
N SER A 175 -50.94 10.88 -32.10
CA SER A 175 -51.03 12.33 -31.84
C SER A 175 -51.59 12.60 -30.44
N ALA A 176 -52.63 11.88 -30.06
CA ALA A 176 -53.23 11.98 -28.73
C ALA A 176 -52.20 11.63 -27.62
N LYS A 177 -51.45 10.52 -27.76
CA LYS A 177 -50.38 10.16 -26.83
C LYS A 177 -49.30 11.23 -26.73
N TYR A 178 -48.91 11.82 -27.84
CA TYR A 178 -47.90 12.90 -27.85
C TYR A 178 -48.40 14.13 -27.04
N PHE A 179 -49.64 14.59 -27.29
CA PHE A 179 -50.16 15.73 -26.56
C PHE A 179 -50.57 15.42 -25.14
N GLU A 180 -50.95 14.16 -24.83
CA GLU A 180 -51.12 13.69 -23.45
C GLU A 180 -49.79 13.81 -22.69
N ALA A 181 -48.68 13.35 -23.31
CA ALA A 181 -47.35 13.49 -22.71
C ALA A 181 -46.97 14.94 -22.41
N ARG A 182 -47.33 15.88 -23.35
CA ARG A 182 -47.13 17.32 -23.13
C ARG A 182 -47.95 17.90 -21.99
N CYS A 183 -49.18 17.44 -21.84
CA CYS A 183 -50.02 17.83 -20.69
C CYS A 183 -49.42 17.34 -19.36
N LEU A 184 -48.99 16.11 -19.33
CA LEU A 184 -48.35 15.48 -18.16
C LEU A 184 -47.05 16.19 -17.78
N GLU A 185 -46.23 16.56 -18.76
CA GLU A 185 -45.00 17.34 -18.56
C GLU A 185 -45.32 18.70 -17.88
N SER A 186 -46.33 19.42 -18.42
CA SER A 186 -46.80 20.69 -17.85
C SER A 186 -47.36 20.54 -16.45
N SER A 187 -47.91 19.37 -16.12
CA SER A 187 -48.43 19.01 -14.79
C SER A 187 -47.39 18.41 -13.85
N LYS A 188 -46.13 18.49 -14.19
CA LYS A 188 -44.97 17.91 -13.42
C LYS A 188 -45.00 16.39 -13.23
N ARG A 189 -45.76 15.66 -14.07
CA ARG A 189 -45.79 14.19 -14.10
C ARG A 189 -44.82 13.67 -15.15
N ALA A 190 -43.54 13.99 -14.96
CA ALA A 190 -42.51 13.80 -15.97
C ALA A 190 -42.21 12.31 -16.30
N ASP A 191 -42.43 11.38 -15.35
CA ASP A 191 -42.22 9.96 -15.62
C ASP A 191 -43.29 9.36 -16.50
N ASP A 192 -44.56 9.73 -16.28
CA ASP A 192 -45.68 9.33 -17.11
C ASP A 192 -45.54 9.93 -18.52
N ALA A 193 -45.12 11.20 -18.62
CA ALA A 193 -44.84 11.85 -19.89
C ALA A 193 -43.74 11.11 -20.68
N LEU A 194 -42.62 10.72 -20.03
CA LEU A 194 -41.52 10.00 -20.64
C LEU A 194 -41.99 8.67 -21.24
N MET A 195 -42.83 7.93 -20.52
CA MET A 195 -43.37 6.66 -21.04
C MET A 195 -44.12 6.84 -22.34
N LEU A 196 -44.97 7.88 -22.44
CA LEU A 196 -45.73 8.17 -23.65
C LEU A 196 -44.84 8.69 -24.78
N TYR A 197 -43.89 9.56 -24.49
CA TYR A 197 -42.88 10.00 -25.50
C TYR A 197 -42.10 8.82 -26.09
N LEU A 198 -41.69 7.86 -25.27
CA LEU A 198 -41.01 6.65 -25.76
C LEU A 198 -41.91 5.80 -26.65
N GLN A 199 -43.22 5.67 -26.34
CA GLN A 199 -44.17 4.98 -27.21
C GLN A 199 -44.34 5.68 -28.55
N VAL A 200 -44.43 7.00 -28.57
CA VAL A 200 -44.52 7.78 -29.81
C VAL A 200 -43.22 7.73 -30.61
N ALA A 201 -42.07 7.70 -29.91
CA ALA A 201 -40.76 7.61 -30.52
C ALA A 201 -40.52 6.32 -31.31
N GLU A 202 -41.14 5.20 -30.90
CA GLU A 202 -41.03 3.91 -31.60
C GLU A 202 -41.95 3.81 -32.83
N ALA A 203 -43.04 4.57 -32.89
CA ALA A 203 -44.01 4.52 -33.95
C ALA A 203 -43.72 5.52 -35.10
N LYS A 204 -44.08 5.18 -36.31
CA LYS A 204 -44.05 6.16 -37.43
C LYS A 204 -45.15 7.19 -37.25
N SER A 205 -44.77 8.42 -36.90
CA SER A 205 -45.68 9.56 -36.76
C SER A 205 -44.95 10.86 -37.05
N GLN A 206 -45.67 11.91 -37.33
CA GLN A 206 -45.14 13.26 -37.52
C GLN A 206 -44.47 13.81 -36.22
N TYR A 207 -44.76 13.23 -35.06
CA TYR A 207 -44.23 13.62 -33.77
C TYR A 207 -43.04 12.77 -33.32
N ARG A 208 -42.61 11.80 -34.13
CA ARG A 208 -41.58 10.86 -33.79
C ARG A 208 -40.25 11.54 -33.44
N GLU A 209 -39.81 12.50 -34.25
CA GLU A 209 -38.58 13.24 -34.05
C GLU A 209 -38.62 14.06 -32.77
N ASP A 210 -39.71 14.80 -32.54
CA ASP A 210 -39.91 15.61 -31.33
C ASP A 210 -40.00 14.73 -30.08
N ALA A 211 -40.70 13.60 -30.17
CA ALA A 211 -40.81 12.64 -29.09
C ALA A 211 -39.48 12.04 -28.71
N ARG A 212 -38.62 11.64 -29.69
CA ARG A 212 -37.25 11.15 -29.45
C ARG A 212 -36.38 12.22 -28.84
N THR A 213 -36.45 13.44 -29.34
CA THR A 213 -35.64 14.55 -28.82
C THR A 213 -36.00 14.82 -27.35
N THR A 214 -37.32 14.90 -27.08
CA THR A 214 -37.80 15.17 -25.71
C THR A 214 -37.50 14.01 -24.76
N ALA A 215 -37.76 12.76 -25.19
CA ALA A 215 -37.47 11.58 -24.40
C ALA A 215 -35.96 11.49 -24.10
N GLY A 216 -35.11 11.73 -25.11
CA GLY A 216 -33.67 11.76 -24.95
C GLY A 216 -33.18 12.75 -23.89
N ALA A 217 -33.75 13.97 -23.92
CA ALA A 217 -33.47 15.01 -22.96
C ALA A 217 -33.94 14.64 -21.52
N MET A 218 -35.17 14.10 -21.43
CA MET A 218 -35.71 13.65 -20.15
C MET A 218 -34.92 12.48 -19.55
N LEU A 219 -34.42 11.58 -20.39
CA LEU A 219 -33.55 10.48 -19.96
C LEU A 219 -32.21 10.99 -19.45
N LEU A 220 -31.59 11.98 -20.12
CA LEU A 220 -30.37 12.63 -19.65
C LEU A 220 -30.56 13.29 -18.28
N ALA A 221 -31.63 14.03 -18.10
CA ALA A 221 -31.95 14.68 -16.82
C ALA A 221 -32.13 13.68 -15.66
N ARG A 222 -32.37 12.41 -15.96
CA ARG A 222 -32.48 11.29 -15.01
C ARG A 222 -31.20 10.44 -14.91
N GLY A 223 -30.12 10.84 -15.57
CA GLY A 223 -28.88 10.10 -15.58
C GLY A 223 -28.91 8.79 -16.42
N ARG A 224 -30.02 8.54 -17.16
CA ARG A 224 -30.21 7.36 -18.02
C ARG A 224 -29.49 7.54 -19.37
N ARG A 225 -28.14 7.74 -19.32
CA ARG A 225 -27.32 8.12 -20.49
C ARG A 225 -27.40 7.09 -21.62
N THR A 226 -27.37 5.80 -21.29
CA THR A 226 -27.44 4.71 -22.31
C THR A 226 -28.76 4.72 -23.09
N ASP A 227 -29.87 4.97 -22.41
CA ASP A 227 -31.19 5.04 -23.08
C ASP A 227 -31.30 6.31 -23.89
N ALA A 228 -30.79 7.44 -23.39
CA ALA A 228 -30.73 8.70 -24.12
C ALA A 228 -29.91 8.56 -25.41
N LEU A 229 -28.72 7.86 -25.33
CA LEU A 229 -27.88 7.59 -26.48
C LEU A 229 -28.69 6.87 -27.59
N LYS A 230 -29.45 5.82 -27.24
CA LYS A 230 -30.31 5.10 -28.21
C LYS A 230 -31.28 6.03 -28.94
N GLN A 231 -31.91 6.95 -28.22
CA GLN A 231 -32.86 7.88 -28.82
C GLN A 231 -32.18 8.85 -29.80
N TYR A 232 -31.03 9.42 -29.44
CA TYR A 232 -30.26 10.32 -30.31
C TYR A 232 -29.56 9.59 -31.47
N GLU A 233 -29.09 8.35 -31.31
CA GLU A 233 -28.54 7.52 -32.40
C GLU A 233 -29.64 7.24 -33.44
N ALA A 234 -30.83 6.86 -32.99
CA ALA A 234 -31.98 6.64 -33.88
C ALA A 234 -32.35 7.93 -34.61
N LEU A 235 -32.42 9.06 -33.91
CA LEU A 235 -32.70 10.35 -34.53
C LEU A 235 -31.62 10.77 -35.53
N ALA A 236 -30.34 10.55 -35.23
CA ALA A 236 -29.22 10.83 -36.14
C ALA A 236 -29.24 10.00 -37.44
N THR A 237 -30.01 8.92 -37.46
CA THR A 237 -30.18 8.05 -38.62
C THR A 237 -31.45 8.37 -39.38
N GLU A 238 -32.56 8.57 -38.68
CA GLU A 238 -33.93 8.56 -39.19
C GLU A 238 -34.54 9.95 -39.40
N ALA A 239 -34.01 11.03 -38.75
CA ALA A 239 -34.57 12.36 -38.94
C ALA A 239 -34.62 12.77 -40.43
N GLU A 240 -35.66 13.49 -40.79
CA GLU A 240 -35.84 13.91 -42.17
C GLU A 240 -34.90 15.04 -42.59
N LYS A 241 -34.71 16.01 -41.64
CA LYS A 241 -33.91 17.21 -41.90
C LYS A 241 -32.42 16.94 -41.68
N PRO A 242 -31.52 17.28 -42.61
CA PRO A 242 -30.07 17.13 -42.43
C PRO A 242 -29.56 17.82 -41.16
N ALA A 243 -30.05 18.99 -40.82
CA ALA A 243 -29.70 19.73 -39.61
C ALA A 243 -30.06 18.96 -38.33
N ALA A 244 -31.27 18.33 -38.28
CA ALA A 244 -31.69 17.51 -37.16
C ALA A 244 -30.81 16.25 -37.02
N LYS A 245 -30.45 15.62 -38.13
CA LYS A 245 -29.49 14.49 -38.14
C LYS A 245 -28.15 14.90 -37.59
N ALA A 246 -27.65 16.04 -38.01
CA ALA A 246 -26.34 16.55 -37.56
C ALA A 246 -26.36 16.87 -36.05
N GLU A 247 -27.38 17.56 -35.57
CA GLU A 247 -27.56 17.84 -34.14
C GLU A 247 -27.65 16.56 -33.31
N ALA A 248 -28.51 15.61 -33.74
CA ALA A 248 -28.67 14.34 -33.05
C ALA A 248 -27.36 13.53 -33.00
N ALA A 249 -26.60 13.51 -34.08
CA ALA A 249 -25.32 12.84 -34.12
C ALA A 249 -24.31 13.49 -33.14
N VAL A 250 -24.28 14.82 -33.05
CA VAL A 250 -23.39 15.52 -32.08
C VAL A 250 -23.83 15.21 -30.65
N ARG A 251 -25.14 15.28 -30.34
CA ARG A 251 -25.67 14.95 -29.00
C ARG A 251 -25.36 13.50 -28.63
N ALA A 252 -25.62 12.55 -29.54
CA ALA A 252 -25.27 11.14 -29.33
C ALA A 252 -23.76 10.95 -29.10
N GLY A 253 -22.93 11.64 -29.89
CA GLY A 253 -21.47 11.60 -29.75
C GLY A 253 -20.97 12.14 -28.41
N LEU A 254 -21.55 13.23 -27.89
CA LEU A 254 -21.22 13.76 -26.56
C LEU A 254 -21.65 12.82 -25.44
N ILE A 255 -22.84 12.20 -25.56
CA ILE A 255 -23.30 11.20 -24.58
C ILE A 255 -22.39 9.96 -24.59
N ALA A 256 -22.00 9.49 -25.77
CA ALA A 256 -21.08 8.37 -25.91
C ALA A 256 -19.70 8.70 -25.32
N LEU A 257 -19.22 9.93 -25.47
CA LEU A 257 -18.00 10.42 -24.84
C LEU A 257 -18.12 10.38 -23.31
N ASP A 258 -19.21 10.88 -22.75
CA ASP A 258 -19.42 10.85 -21.30
C ASP A 258 -19.50 9.41 -20.75
N LEU A 259 -20.11 8.49 -21.52
CA LEU A 259 -20.13 7.06 -21.17
C LEU A 259 -18.74 6.43 -21.26
N ALA A 260 -17.94 6.81 -22.26
CA ALA A 260 -16.58 6.31 -22.44
C ALA A 260 -15.65 6.63 -21.27
N VAL A 261 -15.88 7.77 -20.62
CA VAL A 261 -15.06 8.28 -19.50
C VAL A 261 -15.72 8.11 -18.12
N ALA A 262 -16.86 7.41 -18.04
CA ALA A 262 -17.61 7.23 -16.79
C ALA A 262 -16.80 6.50 -15.70
N ASP A 263 -15.99 5.52 -16.10
CA ASP A 263 -14.99 4.92 -15.21
C ASP A 263 -13.67 5.70 -15.34
N ARG A 264 -13.33 6.43 -14.29
CA ARG A 264 -12.09 7.22 -14.23
C ARG A 264 -10.80 6.38 -14.32
N ALA A 265 -10.88 5.11 -13.99
CA ALA A 265 -9.73 4.21 -14.02
C ALA A 265 -9.47 3.62 -15.40
N LYS A 266 -10.51 3.52 -16.24
CA LYS A 266 -10.41 2.85 -17.54
C LYS A 266 -11.38 3.43 -18.55
N ILE A 267 -10.85 3.98 -19.63
CA ILE A 267 -11.65 4.46 -20.76
C ILE A 267 -12.24 3.27 -21.52
N ASP A 268 -13.55 3.32 -21.77
CA ASP A 268 -14.20 2.37 -22.67
C ASP A 268 -13.88 2.72 -24.12
N SER A 269 -12.94 1.95 -24.70
CA SER A 269 -12.45 2.19 -26.06
C SER A 269 -13.54 2.03 -27.13
N ALA A 270 -14.51 1.14 -26.93
CA ALA A 270 -15.60 0.94 -27.89
C ALA A 270 -16.55 2.15 -27.90
N MET A 271 -16.86 2.64 -26.70
CA MET A 271 -17.71 3.84 -26.55
C MET A 271 -16.97 5.11 -27.00
N ALA A 272 -15.67 5.21 -26.78
CA ALA A 272 -14.83 6.31 -27.28
C ALA A 272 -14.78 6.36 -28.81
N GLU A 273 -14.66 5.21 -29.47
CA GLU A 273 -14.70 5.15 -30.94
C GLU A 273 -16.10 5.46 -31.48
N LYS A 274 -17.17 4.98 -30.85
CA LYS A 274 -18.54 5.37 -31.15
C LYS A 274 -18.72 6.90 -31.05
N ALA A 275 -18.21 7.52 -29.98
CA ALA A 275 -18.23 8.97 -29.82
C ALA A 275 -17.53 9.69 -30.97
N ARG A 276 -16.34 9.21 -31.37
CA ARG A 276 -15.57 9.77 -32.48
C ARG A 276 -16.37 9.76 -33.77
N VAL A 277 -16.91 8.58 -34.14
CA VAL A 277 -17.68 8.42 -35.36
C VAL A 277 -18.90 9.35 -35.40
N LEU A 278 -19.66 9.41 -34.30
CA LEU A 278 -20.86 10.24 -34.21
C LEU A 278 -20.53 11.74 -34.27
N LEU A 279 -19.50 12.20 -33.57
CA LEU A 279 -19.04 13.59 -33.60
C LEU A 279 -18.54 13.98 -35.01
N GLN A 280 -17.76 13.12 -35.67
CA GLN A 280 -17.29 13.35 -37.01
C GLN A 280 -18.44 13.41 -38.04
N LYS A 281 -19.44 12.50 -37.91
CA LYS A 281 -20.66 12.50 -38.72
C LYS A 281 -21.43 13.82 -38.51
N GLY A 282 -21.63 14.23 -37.29
CA GLY A 282 -22.34 15.47 -36.97
C GLY A 282 -21.58 16.71 -37.46
N ARG A 283 -20.26 16.74 -37.35
CA ARG A 283 -19.42 17.84 -37.87
C ARG A 283 -19.51 17.95 -39.39
N ALA A 284 -19.47 16.81 -40.09
CA ALA A 284 -19.50 16.77 -41.56
C ALA A 284 -20.87 17.14 -42.15
N ALA A 285 -21.97 16.76 -41.48
CA ALA A 285 -23.34 16.99 -41.90
C ALA A 285 -23.90 18.37 -41.50
N SER A 286 -23.16 19.17 -40.74
CA SER A 286 -23.65 20.46 -40.21
C SER A 286 -23.28 21.61 -41.16
N ASP A 287 -24.32 22.19 -41.78
CA ASP A 287 -24.23 23.47 -42.47
C ASP A 287 -24.21 24.66 -41.47
N SER A 288 -24.73 24.47 -40.28
CA SER A 288 -24.71 25.49 -39.21
C SER A 288 -23.42 25.52 -38.43
N GLY A 289 -22.78 26.69 -38.34
CA GLY A 289 -21.48 26.87 -37.63
C GLY A 289 -21.52 26.41 -36.19
N ARG A 290 -22.68 26.50 -35.50
CA ARG A 290 -22.82 26.12 -34.07
C ARG A 290 -22.56 24.62 -33.84
N TRP A 291 -23.31 23.71 -34.45
CA TRP A 291 -23.16 22.26 -34.23
C TRP A 291 -21.83 21.73 -34.75
N LYS A 292 -21.32 22.33 -35.82
CA LYS A 292 -19.97 22.03 -36.30
C LYS A 292 -18.90 22.35 -35.26
N GLY A 293 -19.03 23.51 -34.61
CA GLY A 293 -18.11 23.92 -33.54
C GLY A 293 -18.29 23.08 -32.28
N VAL A 294 -19.51 22.72 -31.89
CA VAL A 294 -19.78 21.83 -30.73
C VAL A 294 -19.19 20.45 -30.97
N ALA A 295 -19.39 19.90 -32.19
CA ALA A 295 -18.79 18.62 -32.56
C ALA A 295 -17.25 18.66 -32.49
N GLN A 296 -16.66 19.76 -32.94
CA GLN A 296 -15.20 19.96 -32.85
C GLN A 296 -14.72 20.06 -31.39
N ALA A 297 -15.42 20.77 -30.53
CA ALA A 297 -15.09 20.81 -29.10
C ALA A 297 -15.18 19.42 -28.46
N GLY A 298 -16.22 18.63 -28.80
CA GLY A 298 -16.35 17.25 -28.37
C GLY A 298 -15.21 16.35 -28.84
N LEU A 299 -14.72 16.51 -30.07
CA LEU A 299 -13.57 15.77 -30.60
C LEU A 299 -12.29 16.14 -29.85
N LEU A 300 -12.04 17.41 -29.61
CA LEU A 300 -10.88 17.88 -28.82
C LEU A 300 -10.91 17.33 -27.38
N ARG A 301 -12.11 17.27 -26.78
CA ARG A 301 -12.31 16.65 -25.46
C ARG A 301 -12.00 15.15 -25.50
N LEU A 302 -12.46 14.44 -26.53
CA LEU A 302 -12.17 13.00 -26.70
C LEU A 302 -10.66 12.74 -26.89
N GLU A 303 -10.00 13.51 -27.72
CA GLU A 303 -8.54 13.43 -27.92
C GLU A 303 -7.78 13.67 -26.63
N TYR A 304 -8.20 14.66 -25.83
CA TYR A 304 -7.60 14.91 -24.53
C TYR A 304 -7.80 13.74 -23.56
N GLN A 305 -9.03 13.21 -23.47
CA GLN A 305 -9.35 12.08 -22.57
C GLN A 305 -8.61 10.79 -22.98
N THR A 306 -8.37 10.61 -24.26
CA THR A 306 -7.60 9.46 -24.79
C THR A 306 -6.09 9.69 -24.78
N GLY A 307 -5.61 10.78 -24.20
CA GLY A 307 -4.17 11.08 -24.06
C GLY A 307 -3.48 11.57 -25.32
N GLN A 308 -4.24 11.96 -26.37
CA GLN A 308 -3.70 12.43 -27.63
C GLN A 308 -3.38 13.94 -27.56
N PHE A 309 -2.56 14.34 -26.58
CA PHE A 309 -2.33 15.75 -26.26
C PHE A 309 -1.75 16.59 -27.40
N ALA A 310 -0.82 16.03 -28.17
CA ALA A 310 -0.27 16.73 -29.34
C ALA A 310 -1.34 16.98 -30.43
N GLN A 311 -2.27 16.03 -30.61
CA GLN A 311 -3.37 16.16 -31.54
C GLN A 311 -4.35 17.27 -31.11
N VAL A 312 -4.72 17.31 -29.81
CA VAL A 312 -5.55 18.38 -29.24
C VAL A 312 -5.00 19.76 -29.62
N ILE A 313 -3.69 19.97 -29.39
CA ILE A 313 -3.04 21.26 -29.67
C ILE A 313 -3.07 21.61 -31.16
N SER A 314 -2.75 20.61 -32.02
CA SER A 314 -2.75 20.78 -33.46
C SER A 314 -4.13 21.11 -34.00
N ASP A 315 -5.15 20.36 -33.56
CA ASP A 315 -6.51 20.50 -34.09
C ASP A 315 -7.23 21.73 -33.50
N TYR A 316 -6.91 22.12 -32.29
CA TYR A 316 -7.35 23.41 -31.76
C TYR A 316 -6.84 24.59 -32.59
N LYS A 317 -5.53 24.63 -32.94
CA LYS A 317 -4.96 25.70 -33.76
C LYS A 317 -5.68 25.88 -35.10
N LYS A 318 -6.20 24.79 -35.68
CA LYS A 318 -6.93 24.81 -36.97
C LYS A 318 -8.40 25.22 -36.81
N SER A 319 -8.97 25.04 -35.64
CA SER A 319 -10.42 25.13 -35.45
C SER A 319 -10.87 26.16 -34.40
N ALA A 320 -9.98 26.84 -33.73
CA ALA A 320 -10.28 27.79 -32.65
C ALA A 320 -11.33 28.84 -33.03
N GLY A 321 -11.26 29.38 -34.28
CA GLY A 321 -12.21 30.35 -34.78
C GLY A 321 -13.61 29.79 -35.09
N GLN A 322 -13.76 28.48 -35.14
CA GLN A 322 -15.04 27.80 -35.42
C GLN A 322 -15.76 27.36 -34.15
N LEU A 323 -15.11 27.47 -32.99
CA LEU A 323 -15.69 27.08 -31.71
C LEU A 323 -16.75 28.08 -31.29
N PRO A 324 -17.90 27.61 -30.80
CA PRO A 324 -18.93 28.51 -30.23
C PRO A 324 -18.40 29.14 -28.95
N GLU A 325 -18.87 30.36 -28.64
CA GLU A 325 -18.38 31.16 -27.52
C GLU A 325 -18.48 30.41 -26.17
N GLU A 326 -19.58 29.64 -26.05
CA GLU A 326 -19.80 28.83 -24.85
C GLU A 326 -18.78 27.71 -24.63
N ALA A 327 -18.15 27.19 -25.70
CA ALA A 327 -17.18 26.09 -25.62
C ALA A 327 -15.72 26.56 -25.60
N LYS A 328 -15.47 27.84 -25.85
CA LYS A 328 -14.08 28.38 -25.97
C LYS A 328 -13.28 28.20 -24.68
N ALA A 329 -13.83 28.61 -23.55
CA ALA A 329 -13.12 28.56 -22.27
C ALA A 329 -12.78 27.10 -21.88
N GLU A 330 -13.73 26.19 -21.98
CA GLU A 330 -13.51 24.76 -21.73
C GLU A 330 -12.43 24.19 -22.67
N THR A 331 -12.56 24.46 -23.96
CA THR A 331 -11.60 23.93 -24.96
C THR A 331 -10.20 24.50 -24.73
N MET A 332 -10.07 25.79 -24.43
CA MET A 332 -8.80 26.40 -24.08
C MET A 332 -8.19 25.77 -22.83
N LEU A 333 -9.01 25.44 -21.84
CA LEU A 333 -8.54 24.75 -20.64
C LEU A 333 -7.98 23.37 -20.96
N LEU A 334 -8.65 22.61 -21.84
CA LEU A 334 -8.13 21.31 -22.33
C LEU A 334 -6.77 21.47 -23.05
N VAL A 335 -6.63 22.51 -23.89
CA VAL A 335 -5.38 22.79 -24.58
C VAL A 335 -4.26 23.19 -23.62
N GLY A 336 -4.55 24.05 -22.65
CA GLY A 336 -3.59 24.41 -21.60
C GLY A 336 -3.14 23.17 -20.81
N ASN A 337 -4.08 22.32 -20.44
CA ASN A 337 -3.79 21.06 -19.78
C ASN A 337 -2.98 20.11 -20.66
N ALA A 338 -3.26 20.03 -21.97
CA ALA A 338 -2.50 19.22 -22.94
C ALA A 338 -1.06 19.73 -23.07
N GLN A 339 -0.86 21.06 -23.16
CA GLN A 339 0.47 21.67 -23.16
C GLN A 339 1.27 21.27 -21.91
N ARG A 340 0.63 21.41 -20.74
CA ARG A 340 1.27 21.03 -19.47
C ARG A 340 1.63 19.52 -19.40
N GLN A 341 0.78 18.64 -19.93
CA GLN A 341 1.07 17.19 -19.95
C GLN A 341 2.28 16.85 -20.84
N LEU A 342 2.50 17.63 -21.89
CA LEU A 342 3.68 17.51 -22.76
C LEU A 342 4.94 18.22 -22.21
N GLY A 343 4.83 18.90 -21.06
CA GLY A 343 5.92 19.63 -20.46
C GLY A 343 6.14 21.03 -21.02
N HIS A 344 5.24 21.54 -21.86
CA HIS A 344 5.29 22.88 -22.44
C HIS A 344 4.71 23.89 -21.43
N THR A 345 5.44 24.12 -20.36
CA THR A 345 4.96 24.89 -19.19
C THR A 345 4.69 26.36 -19.50
N GLN A 346 5.47 27.00 -20.38
CA GLN A 346 5.29 28.42 -20.74
C GLN A 346 4.02 28.61 -21.58
N GLU A 347 3.80 27.75 -22.54
CA GLU A 347 2.59 27.75 -23.39
C GLU A 347 1.33 27.47 -22.56
N ALA A 348 1.39 26.52 -21.65
CA ALA A 348 0.30 26.24 -20.71
C ALA A 348 -0.02 27.47 -19.85
N GLU A 349 1.00 28.13 -19.29
CA GLU A 349 0.87 29.36 -18.49
C GLU A 349 0.19 30.48 -19.27
N GLY A 350 0.59 30.68 -20.54
CA GLY A 350 -0.01 31.68 -21.41
C GLY A 350 -1.51 31.44 -21.62
N ILE A 351 -1.90 30.19 -21.87
CA ILE A 351 -3.29 29.82 -22.08
C ILE A 351 -4.12 29.99 -20.80
N TYR A 352 -3.60 29.57 -19.63
CA TYR A 352 -4.32 29.73 -18.37
C TYR A 352 -4.56 31.21 -18.03
N ARG A 353 -3.58 32.08 -18.26
CA ARG A 353 -3.74 33.53 -18.09
C ARG A 353 -4.81 34.08 -19.05
N GLU A 354 -4.77 33.68 -20.30
CA GLU A 354 -5.76 34.12 -21.30
C GLU A 354 -7.20 33.74 -20.90
N ILE A 355 -7.40 32.50 -20.34
CA ILE A 355 -8.71 32.08 -19.83
C ILE A 355 -9.15 32.96 -18.66
N ILE A 356 -8.24 33.25 -17.71
CA ILE A 356 -8.52 34.07 -16.53
C ILE A 356 -8.90 35.50 -16.93
N GLU A 357 -8.25 36.06 -17.92
CA GLU A 357 -8.49 37.42 -18.42
C GLU A 357 -9.79 37.53 -19.24
N LYS A 358 -9.98 36.59 -20.18
CA LYS A 358 -11.12 36.67 -21.13
C LYS A 358 -12.44 36.15 -20.54
N PHE A 359 -12.36 35.22 -19.57
CA PHE A 359 -13.54 34.55 -19.01
C PHE A 359 -13.58 34.60 -17.47
N PRO A 360 -13.33 35.75 -16.81
CA PRO A 360 -13.06 35.84 -15.37
C PRO A 360 -14.16 35.25 -14.47
N ASN A 361 -15.40 35.28 -14.94
CA ASN A 361 -16.58 34.85 -14.17
C ASN A 361 -17.03 33.41 -14.48
N ARG A 362 -16.31 32.69 -15.33
CA ARG A 362 -16.62 31.29 -15.66
C ARG A 362 -15.91 30.32 -14.72
N GLU A 363 -16.48 29.13 -14.58
CA GLU A 363 -15.87 28.04 -13.78
C GLU A 363 -14.50 27.63 -14.33
N GLU A 364 -14.36 27.66 -15.67
CA GLU A 364 -13.09 27.35 -16.34
C GLU A 364 -11.96 28.31 -15.93
N ALA A 365 -12.27 29.56 -15.60
CA ALA A 365 -11.26 30.48 -15.09
C ALA A 365 -10.83 30.14 -13.65
N LYS A 366 -11.75 29.63 -12.82
CA LYS A 366 -11.39 29.10 -11.49
C LYS A 366 -10.50 27.87 -11.62
N ASP A 367 -10.85 26.98 -12.53
CA ASP A 367 -10.02 25.81 -12.83
C ASP A 367 -8.66 26.21 -13.43
N ALA A 368 -8.63 27.18 -14.34
CA ALA A 368 -7.37 27.69 -14.92
C ALA A 368 -6.44 28.26 -13.86
N ARG A 369 -6.97 29.03 -12.87
CA ARG A 369 -6.16 29.50 -11.72
C ARG A 369 -5.53 28.34 -10.95
N TYR A 370 -6.29 27.29 -10.69
CA TYR A 370 -5.76 26.13 -10.00
C TYR A 370 -4.77 25.33 -10.86
N GLN A 371 -5.07 25.14 -12.17
CA GLN A 371 -4.14 24.47 -13.09
C GLN A 371 -2.81 25.23 -13.25
N ARG A 372 -2.87 26.56 -13.18
CA ARG A 372 -1.70 27.42 -13.15
C ARG A 372 -0.81 27.10 -11.94
N LEU A 373 -1.40 26.90 -10.76
CA LEU A 373 -0.64 26.50 -9.57
C LEU A 373 0.07 25.16 -9.79
N ILE A 374 -0.62 24.16 -10.37
CA ILE A 374 0.00 22.87 -10.69
C ILE A 374 1.13 23.03 -11.72
N ASN A 375 0.93 23.91 -12.70
CA ASN A 375 1.92 24.18 -13.73
C ASN A 375 3.19 24.80 -13.13
N ILE A 376 3.03 25.77 -12.25
CA ILE A 376 4.13 26.42 -11.50
C ILE A 376 4.82 25.39 -10.60
N TYR A 377 4.07 24.56 -9.88
CA TYR A 377 4.64 23.51 -9.02
C TYR A 377 5.59 22.57 -9.76
N ASN A 378 5.27 22.24 -11.02
CA ASN A 378 6.11 21.35 -11.82
C ASN A 378 7.41 22.04 -12.29
N SER A 379 7.40 23.37 -12.50
CA SER A 379 8.55 24.15 -12.97
C SER A 379 9.33 24.78 -11.84
N ASP A 380 8.67 25.34 -10.84
CA ASP A 380 9.26 26.03 -9.69
C ASP A 380 8.41 25.82 -8.42
N PRO A 381 8.72 24.81 -7.62
CA PRO A 381 8.01 24.55 -6.37
C PRO A 381 8.05 25.71 -5.36
N ASN A 382 9.13 26.52 -5.35
CA ASN A 382 9.22 27.65 -4.45
C ASN A 382 8.26 28.77 -4.83
N ALA A 383 8.08 29.04 -6.11
CA ALA A 383 7.11 30.02 -6.59
C ALA A 383 5.68 29.65 -6.21
N VAL A 384 5.32 28.36 -6.21
CA VAL A 384 3.98 27.89 -5.86
C VAL A 384 3.60 28.18 -4.42
N ILE A 385 4.57 28.20 -3.50
CA ILE A 385 4.33 28.50 -2.08
C ILE A 385 3.68 29.88 -1.91
N VAL A 386 4.18 30.86 -2.65
CA VAL A 386 3.67 32.25 -2.63
C VAL A 386 2.37 32.38 -3.41
N GLU A 387 2.30 31.76 -4.59
CA GLU A 387 1.13 31.82 -5.47
C GLU A 387 -0.11 31.17 -4.87
N VAL A 388 0.06 30.14 -4.05
CA VAL A 388 -1.07 29.50 -3.34
C VAL A 388 -1.65 30.45 -2.29
N ASP A 389 -0.83 31.23 -1.58
CA ASP A 389 -1.33 32.20 -0.60
C ASP A 389 -2.17 33.28 -1.27
N GLU A 390 -1.73 33.79 -2.43
CA GLU A 390 -2.51 34.75 -3.21
C GLU A 390 -3.78 34.12 -3.79
N TYR A 391 -3.71 32.86 -4.23
CA TYR A 391 -4.89 32.13 -4.68
C TYR A 391 -5.95 31.98 -3.57
N LEU A 392 -5.54 31.58 -2.38
CA LEU A 392 -6.45 31.40 -1.24
C LEU A 392 -7.03 32.72 -0.74
N LYS A 393 -6.26 33.79 -0.79
CA LYS A 393 -6.74 35.15 -0.46
C LYS A 393 -7.82 35.63 -1.43
N THR A 394 -7.61 35.40 -2.72
CA THR A 394 -8.54 35.84 -3.77
C THR A 394 -9.72 34.88 -3.98
N ASN A 395 -9.60 33.64 -3.54
CA ASN A 395 -10.63 32.60 -3.70
C ASN A 395 -10.91 31.85 -2.37
N PRO A 396 -11.32 32.54 -1.28
CA PRO A 396 -11.40 31.94 0.06
C PRO A 396 -12.43 30.82 0.19
N THR A 397 -13.45 30.82 -0.66
CA THR A 397 -14.53 29.81 -0.68
C THR A 397 -14.40 28.83 -1.85
N SER A 398 -13.23 28.73 -2.44
CA SER A 398 -13.01 27.83 -3.57
C SER A 398 -13.14 26.36 -3.15
N GLU A 399 -13.89 25.59 -3.93
CA GLU A 399 -13.92 24.11 -3.80
C GLU A 399 -12.52 23.48 -3.97
N ARG A 400 -11.55 24.22 -4.53
CA ARG A 400 -10.17 23.83 -4.72
C ARG A 400 -9.22 24.31 -3.59
N ALA A 401 -9.75 24.96 -2.55
CA ALA A 401 -8.91 25.53 -1.48
C ALA A 401 -8.05 24.43 -0.80
N ASP A 402 -8.64 23.29 -0.45
CA ASP A 402 -7.91 22.19 0.17
C ASP A 402 -6.87 21.56 -0.78
N GLN A 403 -7.20 21.49 -2.08
CA GLN A 403 -6.25 21.00 -3.08
C GLN A 403 -5.09 21.99 -3.29
N ALA A 404 -5.34 23.30 -3.23
CA ALA A 404 -4.29 24.32 -3.29
C ALA A 404 -3.40 24.27 -2.04
N LYS A 405 -3.97 24.13 -0.85
CA LYS A 405 -3.20 23.91 0.40
C LYS A 405 -2.34 22.66 0.32
N LEU A 406 -2.90 21.56 -0.24
CA LEU A 406 -2.13 20.34 -0.45
C LEU A 406 -0.94 20.58 -1.37
N LEU A 407 -1.14 21.33 -2.46
CA LEU A 407 -0.06 21.67 -3.39
C LEU A 407 1.04 22.48 -2.70
N LYS A 408 0.68 23.43 -1.81
CA LYS A 408 1.63 24.17 -1.00
C LYS A 408 2.39 23.26 -0.02
N ALA A 409 1.67 22.37 0.67
CA ALA A 409 2.28 21.41 1.58
C ALA A 409 3.28 20.50 0.85
N GLU A 410 2.92 20.03 -0.36
CA GLU A 410 3.78 19.23 -1.22
C GLU A 410 5.04 20.00 -1.66
N ALA A 411 4.88 21.27 -2.01
CA ALA A 411 6.00 22.14 -2.38
C ALA A 411 6.95 22.33 -1.19
N LEU A 412 6.42 22.66 -0.03
CA LEU A 412 7.19 22.80 1.21
C LEU A 412 7.91 21.50 1.59
N TYR A 413 7.22 20.36 1.47
CA TYR A 413 7.81 19.04 1.73
C TYR A 413 8.97 18.73 0.77
N LYS A 414 8.80 19.02 -0.52
CA LYS A 414 9.82 18.83 -1.56
C LYS A 414 11.07 19.68 -1.30
N GLU A 415 10.87 20.92 -0.84
CA GLU A 415 11.92 21.84 -0.44
C GLU A 415 12.48 21.55 0.97
N GLN A 416 12.10 20.41 1.57
CA GLN A 416 12.52 19.98 2.90
C GLN A 416 12.13 20.94 4.05
N LYS A 417 11.16 21.82 3.83
CA LYS A 417 10.60 22.73 4.83
C LYS A 417 9.52 22.03 5.65
N PHE A 418 9.92 20.95 6.35
CA PHE A 418 8.98 20.05 7.01
C PHE A 418 8.15 20.72 8.12
N ALA A 419 8.75 21.63 8.87
CA ALA A 419 8.07 22.38 9.92
C ALA A 419 6.96 23.30 9.38
N GLU A 420 7.16 23.85 8.18
CA GLU A 420 6.18 24.69 7.51
C GLU A 420 5.10 23.85 6.79
N ALA A 421 5.46 22.65 6.30
CA ALA A 421 4.53 21.74 5.64
C ALA A 421 3.54 21.09 6.60
N ALA A 422 4.00 20.71 7.79
CA ALA A 422 3.22 19.95 8.78
C ALA A 422 1.87 20.58 9.14
N PRO A 423 1.72 21.89 9.42
CA PRO A 423 0.42 22.50 9.72
C PRO A 423 -0.61 22.35 8.60
N PHE A 424 -0.18 22.40 7.34
CA PHE A 424 -1.06 22.20 6.19
C PHE A 424 -1.54 20.75 6.09
N TYR A 425 -0.65 19.77 6.28
CA TYR A 425 -1.03 18.37 6.31
C TYR A 425 -1.95 18.04 7.50
N GLU A 426 -1.74 18.69 8.65
CA GLU A 426 -2.61 18.57 9.83
C GLU A 426 -4.03 19.02 9.51
N GLU A 427 -4.19 20.19 8.90
CA GLU A 427 -5.49 20.68 8.47
C GLU A 427 -6.15 19.76 7.44
N LEU A 428 -5.37 19.27 6.48
CA LEU A 428 -5.86 18.50 5.34
C LEU A 428 -6.30 17.09 5.69
N ARG A 429 -5.76 16.46 6.73
CA ARG A 429 -6.16 15.11 7.15
C ARG A 429 -7.63 15.00 7.54
N ALA A 430 -8.25 16.10 7.99
CA ALA A 430 -9.64 16.20 8.40
C ALA A 430 -10.53 16.97 7.41
N SER A 431 -10.00 17.38 6.26
CA SER A 431 -10.68 18.22 5.26
C SER A 431 -11.72 17.45 4.41
N GLN A 432 -12.34 18.16 3.46
CA GLN A 432 -13.30 17.59 2.49
C GLN A 432 -12.62 16.91 1.29
N LEU A 433 -11.32 16.74 1.29
CA LEU A 433 -10.59 16.01 0.26
C LEU A 433 -11.05 14.55 0.15
N THR A 434 -10.81 13.96 -1.00
CA THR A 434 -11.05 12.52 -1.19
C THR A 434 -10.28 11.69 -0.17
N LEU A 435 -10.80 10.50 0.14
CA LEU A 435 -10.17 9.59 1.11
C LEU A 435 -8.68 9.36 0.82
N ASN A 436 -8.32 9.21 -0.46
CA ASN A 436 -6.93 9.01 -0.88
C ASN A 436 -6.04 10.22 -0.56
N LEU A 437 -6.48 11.44 -0.87
CA LEU A 437 -5.70 12.65 -0.58
C LEU A 437 -5.59 12.91 0.92
N ARG A 438 -6.64 12.64 1.69
CA ARG A 438 -6.60 12.72 3.16
C ARG A 438 -5.63 11.71 3.76
N SER A 439 -5.62 10.48 3.23
CA SER A 439 -4.66 9.47 3.68
C SER A 439 -3.22 9.86 3.33
N GLU A 440 -2.99 10.45 2.16
CA GLU A 440 -1.68 10.97 1.77
C GLU A 440 -1.21 12.10 2.68
N ALA A 441 -2.08 13.08 2.97
CA ALA A 441 -1.78 14.17 3.89
C ALA A 441 -1.44 13.65 5.30
N ALA A 442 -2.25 12.74 5.84
CA ALA A 442 -2.01 12.14 7.16
C ALA A 442 -0.69 11.35 7.21
N TYR A 443 -0.37 10.62 6.15
CA TYR A 443 0.89 9.88 6.05
C TYR A 443 2.10 10.81 6.00
N LYS A 444 2.04 11.87 5.18
CA LYS A 444 3.13 12.85 5.06
C LYS A 444 3.33 13.70 6.30
N LEU A 445 2.25 13.96 7.05
CA LEU A 445 2.37 14.59 8.37
C LEU A 445 3.30 13.79 9.29
N GLY A 446 3.11 12.47 9.34
CA GLY A 446 4.00 11.59 10.08
C GLY A 446 5.45 11.65 9.59
N TRP A 447 5.64 11.69 8.28
CA TRP A 447 6.98 11.84 7.71
C TRP A 447 7.62 13.20 7.97
N CYS A 448 6.85 14.30 8.01
CA CYS A 448 7.39 15.59 8.44
C CYS A 448 7.99 15.50 9.85
N ALA A 449 7.28 14.89 10.78
CA ALA A 449 7.76 14.70 12.15
C ALA A 449 9.02 13.81 12.21
N VAL A 450 9.07 12.74 11.42
CA VAL A 450 10.27 11.88 11.30
C VAL A 450 11.47 12.67 10.79
N GLN A 451 11.29 13.51 9.76
CA GLN A 451 12.37 14.32 9.21
C GLN A 451 12.85 15.41 10.19
N MET A 452 11.96 15.92 11.01
CA MET A 452 12.29 16.85 12.11
C MET A 452 12.90 16.13 13.32
N LYS A 453 12.96 14.80 13.30
CA LYS A 453 13.42 13.96 14.44
C LYS A 453 12.58 14.17 15.70
N ASP A 454 11.31 14.46 15.55
CA ASP A 454 10.38 14.67 16.66
C ASP A 454 9.47 13.45 16.81
N SER A 455 9.76 12.63 17.81
CA SER A 455 9.09 11.34 18.00
C SER A 455 7.64 11.49 18.44
N ALA A 456 7.27 12.49 19.25
CA ALA A 456 5.91 12.63 19.77
C ALA A 456 4.89 12.97 18.65
N PRO A 457 5.09 13.99 17.82
CA PRO A 457 4.24 14.24 16.66
C PRO A 457 4.24 13.09 15.64
N ALA A 458 5.37 12.38 15.47
CA ALA A 458 5.42 11.22 14.58
C ALA A 458 4.50 10.10 15.07
N ILE A 459 4.54 9.79 16.37
CA ILE A 459 3.66 8.80 17.01
C ILE A 459 2.19 9.20 16.85
N GLU A 460 1.85 10.46 17.08
CA GLU A 460 0.47 10.96 16.96
C GLU A 460 -0.03 10.85 15.52
N ALA A 461 0.72 11.37 14.56
CA ALA A 461 0.34 11.40 13.16
C ALA A 461 0.17 9.98 12.58
N PHE A 462 1.13 9.08 12.82
CA PHE A 462 1.01 7.70 12.38
C PHE A 462 -0.08 6.92 13.12
N SER A 463 -0.37 7.26 14.40
CA SER A 463 -1.50 6.66 15.12
C SER A 463 -2.83 7.02 14.49
N TYR A 464 -3.01 8.29 14.12
CA TYR A 464 -4.17 8.73 13.36
C TYR A 464 -4.27 8.00 12.01
N PHE A 465 -3.15 7.95 11.26
CA PHE A 465 -3.10 7.30 9.94
C PHE A 465 -3.48 5.81 10.02
N ILE A 466 -2.84 5.06 10.90
CA ILE A 466 -3.06 3.61 11.06
C ILE A 466 -4.50 3.31 11.49
N LYS A 467 -5.04 4.11 12.41
CA LYS A 467 -6.42 3.97 12.89
C LYS A 467 -7.45 4.29 11.81
N THR A 468 -7.21 5.34 11.03
CA THR A 468 -8.20 5.87 10.07
C THR A 468 -8.14 5.15 8.72
N PHE A 469 -6.95 4.67 8.32
CA PHE A 469 -6.70 4.07 7.01
C PHE A 469 -6.02 2.68 7.13
N PRO A 470 -6.61 1.72 7.86
CA PRO A 470 -5.97 0.43 8.12
C PRO A 470 -5.64 -0.36 6.85
N ASP A 471 -6.45 -0.24 5.81
CA ASP A 471 -6.28 -0.96 4.54
C ASP A 471 -5.37 -0.22 3.55
N ASN A 472 -4.79 0.93 3.93
CA ASN A 472 -3.89 1.65 3.04
C ASN A 472 -2.58 0.86 2.85
N PRO A 473 -2.08 0.72 1.61
CA PRO A 473 -0.83 0.00 1.33
C PRO A 473 0.41 0.53 2.08
N GLN A 474 0.37 1.76 2.57
CA GLN A 474 1.45 2.39 3.35
C GLN A 474 1.36 2.11 4.85
N THR A 475 0.30 1.46 5.33
CA THR A 475 0.11 1.17 6.77
C THR A 475 1.24 0.31 7.37
N PRO A 476 1.80 -0.70 6.70
CA PRO A 476 2.97 -1.40 7.20
C PRO A 476 4.19 -0.51 7.41
N ILE A 477 4.42 0.43 6.49
CA ILE A 477 5.51 1.41 6.61
C ILE A 477 5.24 2.37 7.78
N ALA A 478 4.01 2.86 7.91
CA ALA A 478 3.62 3.74 9.02
C ALA A 478 3.80 3.06 10.39
N LEU A 479 3.46 1.78 10.52
CA LEU A 479 3.72 0.97 11.71
C LEU A 479 5.20 0.87 12.02
N THR A 480 6.03 0.63 11.00
CA THR A 480 7.49 0.57 11.17
C THR A 480 8.04 1.92 11.64
N GLN A 481 7.58 3.03 11.05
CA GLN A 481 8.04 4.37 11.44
C GLN A 481 7.57 4.75 12.84
N ARG A 482 6.34 4.38 13.23
CA ARG A 482 5.85 4.61 14.59
C ARG A 482 6.60 3.75 15.61
N ALA A 483 6.94 2.52 15.27
CA ALA A 483 7.78 1.67 16.11
C ALA A 483 9.18 2.29 16.33
N LEU A 484 9.78 2.86 15.29
CA LEU A 484 11.06 3.60 15.42
C LEU A 484 10.91 4.84 16.31
N ALA A 485 9.82 5.58 16.15
CA ALA A 485 9.55 6.76 17.00
C ALA A 485 9.32 6.37 18.46
N TYR A 486 8.64 5.25 18.72
CA TYR A 486 8.51 4.69 20.07
C TYR A 486 9.87 4.28 20.63
N GLN A 487 10.73 3.64 19.85
CA GLN A 487 12.09 3.28 20.28
C GLN A 487 12.91 4.54 20.62
N GLN A 488 12.87 5.57 19.77
CA GLN A 488 13.57 6.83 20.03
C GLN A 488 13.08 7.56 21.30
N SER A 489 11.80 7.41 21.64
CA SER A 489 11.23 7.93 22.89
C SER A 489 11.35 6.97 24.08
N ASN A 490 12.16 5.93 23.95
CA ASN A 490 12.40 4.89 24.97
C ASN A 490 11.14 4.09 25.37
N ASN A 491 10.13 4.06 24.50
CA ASN A 491 8.93 3.23 24.66
C ASN A 491 9.07 1.92 23.87
N MET A 492 9.89 1.01 24.38
CA MET A 492 10.20 -0.25 23.70
C MET A 492 8.97 -1.17 23.57
N ASP A 493 8.09 -1.17 24.57
CA ASP A 493 6.86 -1.99 24.54
C ASP A 493 5.89 -1.49 23.46
N GLY A 494 5.76 -0.18 23.27
CA GLY A 494 5.00 0.42 22.19
C GLY A 494 5.56 0.01 20.81
N ALA A 495 6.88 0.05 20.66
CA ALA A 495 7.55 -0.39 19.43
C ALA A 495 7.30 -1.88 19.14
N ILE A 496 7.45 -2.75 20.16
CA ILE A 496 7.18 -4.19 20.02
C ILE A 496 5.71 -4.46 19.70
N ALA A 497 4.78 -3.70 20.25
CA ALA A 497 3.35 -3.84 19.94
C ALA A 497 3.05 -3.55 18.48
N ASP A 498 3.62 -2.48 17.91
CA ASP A 498 3.46 -2.12 16.49
C ASP A 498 4.06 -3.17 15.56
N LEU A 499 5.27 -3.64 15.87
CA LEU A 499 5.93 -4.70 15.10
C LEU A 499 5.13 -6.01 15.16
N ASN A 500 4.57 -6.38 16.32
CA ASN A 500 3.67 -7.52 16.46
C ASN A 500 2.42 -7.37 15.60
N PHE A 501 1.81 -6.18 15.62
CA PHE A 501 0.63 -5.89 14.83
C PHE A 501 0.91 -6.02 13.33
N LEU A 502 2.05 -5.46 12.86
CA LEU A 502 2.52 -5.60 11.49
C LEU A 502 2.72 -7.07 11.10
N ILE A 503 3.46 -7.82 11.90
CA ILE A 503 3.79 -9.23 11.65
C ILE A 503 2.53 -10.09 11.53
N SER A 504 1.52 -9.81 12.38
CA SER A 504 0.29 -10.62 12.45
C SER A 504 -0.73 -10.24 11.39
N ASN A 505 -0.92 -8.94 11.12
CA ASN A 505 -2.02 -8.46 10.28
C ASN A 505 -1.61 -8.20 8.82
N TYR A 506 -0.31 -8.06 8.54
CA TYR A 506 0.20 -7.81 7.19
C TYR A 506 1.19 -8.88 6.72
N PRO A 507 0.76 -10.13 6.57
CA PRO A 507 1.67 -11.27 6.28
C PRO A 507 2.39 -11.17 4.94
N LYS A 508 1.89 -10.34 4.02
CA LYS A 508 2.47 -10.13 2.68
C LYS A 508 3.26 -8.81 2.57
N ALA A 509 3.36 -8.03 3.63
CA ALA A 509 4.08 -6.76 3.62
C ALA A 509 5.59 -7.00 3.42
N LYS A 510 6.22 -6.13 2.65
CA LYS A 510 7.68 -6.17 2.43
C LYS A 510 8.47 -5.87 3.72
N GLU A 511 7.87 -5.08 4.59
CA GLU A 511 8.41 -4.65 5.87
C GLU A 511 8.41 -5.76 6.92
N ARG A 512 7.68 -6.84 6.69
CA ARG A 512 7.46 -7.91 7.68
C ARG A 512 8.74 -8.63 8.10
N GLU A 513 9.65 -8.91 7.17
CA GLU A 513 10.95 -9.51 7.48
C GLU A 513 11.76 -8.61 8.44
N ALA A 514 11.89 -7.33 8.09
CA ALA A 514 12.58 -6.34 8.89
C ALA A 514 11.91 -6.14 10.26
N ALA A 515 10.59 -6.19 10.31
CA ALA A 515 9.82 -6.06 11.55
C ALA A 515 10.10 -7.23 12.51
N ILE A 516 10.19 -8.47 12.02
CA ILE A 516 10.56 -9.63 12.84
C ILE A 516 11.98 -9.45 13.39
N GLN A 517 12.93 -9.03 12.56
CA GLN A 517 14.31 -8.78 12.99
C GLN A 517 14.37 -7.67 14.05
N GLN A 518 13.74 -6.52 13.81
CA GLN A 518 13.75 -5.39 14.72
C GLN A 518 13.10 -5.75 16.05
N LYS A 519 11.95 -6.44 16.03
CA LYS A 519 11.29 -6.95 17.25
C LYS A 519 12.24 -7.82 18.07
N ALA A 520 12.94 -8.75 17.42
CA ALA A 520 13.87 -9.63 18.11
C ALA A 520 15.00 -8.84 18.79
N LEU A 521 15.54 -7.83 18.11
CA LEU A 521 16.59 -6.98 18.68
C LEU A 521 16.09 -6.18 19.89
N LEU A 522 14.92 -5.58 19.80
CA LEU A 522 14.28 -4.85 20.92
C LEU A 522 14.04 -5.76 22.13
N LEU A 523 13.60 -7.00 21.90
CA LEU A 523 13.46 -7.99 22.97
C LEU A 523 14.80 -8.31 23.65
N GLY A 524 15.87 -8.33 22.86
CA GLY A 524 17.24 -8.50 23.38
C GLY A 524 17.69 -7.31 24.23
N GLU A 525 17.42 -6.09 23.81
CA GLU A 525 17.70 -4.86 24.58
C GLU A 525 16.95 -4.83 25.92
N LEU A 526 15.74 -5.41 25.96
CA LEU A 526 14.95 -5.56 27.18
C LEU A 526 15.34 -6.80 28.03
N ASN A 527 16.41 -7.52 27.68
CA ASN A 527 16.82 -8.78 28.30
C ASN A 527 15.73 -9.88 28.28
N ARG A 528 14.81 -9.83 27.32
CA ARG A 528 13.76 -10.85 27.10
C ARG A 528 14.29 -11.93 26.13
N GLU A 529 15.40 -12.56 26.50
CA GLU A 529 16.16 -13.48 25.63
C GLU A 529 15.35 -14.67 25.09
N PRO A 530 14.44 -15.33 25.86
CA PRO A 530 13.64 -16.43 25.33
C PRO A 530 12.71 -15.98 24.19
N GLU A 531 12.08 -14.82 24.32
CA GLU A 531 11.20 -14.25 23.30
C GLU A 531 11.98 -13.75 22.08
N MET A 532 13.14 -13.17 22.30
CA MET A 532 14.10 -12.81 21.25
C MET A 532 14.47 -14.05 20.41
N ALA A 533 14.88 -15.14 21.08
CA ALA A 533 15.26 -16.38 20.40
C ALA A 533 14.09 -17.00 19.62
N GLN A 534 12.90 -17.00 20.19
CA GLN A 534 11.68 -17.47 19.51
C GLN A 534 11.37 -16.60 18.26
N THR A 535 11.52 -15.28 18.38
CA THR A 535 11.28 -14.36 17.27
C THR A 535 12.31 -14.58 16.14
N PHE A 536 13.58 -14.79 16.47
CA PHE A 536 14.59 -15.15 15.49
C PHE A 536 14.38 -16.54 14.86
N GLN A 537 13.86 -17.51 15.61
CA GLN A 537 13.45 -18.81 15.04
C GLN A 537 12.33 -18.65 14.02
N GLN A 538 11.36 -17.74 14.28
CA GLN A 538 10.33 -17.38 13.31
C GLN A 538 10.97 -16.81 12.03
N LEU A 539 11.94 -15.89 12.16
CA LEU A 539 12.65 -15.32 11.01
C LEU A 539 13.34 -16.40 10.18
N LEU A 540 14.06 -17.31 10.82
CA LEU A 540 14.77 -18.40 10.12
C LEU A 540 13.80 -19.34 9.37
N LYS A 541 12.63 -19.59 9.96
CA LYS A 541 11.59 -20.44 9.37
C LYS A 541 10.93 -19.79 8.16
N GLU A 542 10.58 -18.52 8.27
CA GLU A 542 9.82 -17.82 7.25
C GLU A 542 10.70 -17.19 6.16
N TYR A 543 11.92 -16.78 6.52
CA TYR A 543 12.88 -16.09 5.65
C TYR A 543 14.27 -16.74 5.67
N PRO A 544 14.40 -18.00 5.23
CA PRO A 544 15.68 -18.74 5.31
C PRO A 544 16.81 -18.15 4.45
N LYS A 545 16.49 -17.21 3.56
CA LYS A 545 17.46 -16.49 2.71
C LYS A 545 17.69 -15.04 3.17
N SER A 546 17.17 -14.64 4.31
CA SER A 546 17.38 -13.30 4.88
C SER A 546 18.86 -13.01 5.09
N SER A 547 19.26 -11.77 4.89
CA SER A 547 20.59 -11.29 5.29
C SER A 547 20.83 -11.37 6.81
N ALA A 548 19.76 -11.42 7.60
CA ALA A 548 19.81 -11.52 9.06
C ALA A 548 20.00 -12.97 9.59
N VAL A 549 20.10 -14.00 8.72
CA VAL A 549 20.19 -15.41 9.14
C VAL A 549 21.39 -15.66 10.06
N ALA A 550 22.54 -15.06 9.77
CA ALA A 550 23.72 -15.18 10.63
C ALA A 550 23.49 -14.55 12.01
N GLN A 551 22.91 -13.34 12.04
CA GLN A 551 22.54 -12.63 13.25
C GLN A 551 21.52 -13.42 14.07
N ALA A 552 20.47 -13.93 13.43
CA ALA A 552 19.44 -14.73 14.08
C ALA A 552 20.01 -15.97 14.76
N ASN A 553 20.85 -16.72 14.05
CA ASN A 553 21.53 -17.89 14.61
C ASN A 553 22.44 -17.51 15.79
N TYR A 554 23.16 -16.38 15.69
CA TYR A 554 23.99 -15.90 16.80
C TYR A 554 23.19 -15.66 18.06
N TYR A 555 22.09 -14.91 17.96
CA TYR A 555 21.30 -14.58 19.16
C TYR A 555 20.53 -15.78 19.71
N ILE A 556 20.05 -16.69 18.84
CA ILE A 556 19.48 -17.98 19.28
C ILE A 556 20.52 -18.80 20.04
N GLY A 557 21.72 -18.91 19.49
CA GLY A 557 22.81 -19.63 20.12
C GLY A 557 23.28 -18.97 21.42
N LYS A 558 23.36 -17.64 21.43
CA LYS A 558 23.69 -16.86 22.64
C LYS A 558 22.66 -17.09 23.74
N ALA A 559 21.37 -16.95 23.45
CA ALA A 559 20.31 -17.15 24.43
C ALA A 559 20.30 -18.57 25.01
N ALA A 560 20.50 -19.58 24.17
CA ALA A 560 20.63 -20.96 24.62
C ALA A 560 21.89 -21.17 25.51
N PHE A 561 23.00 -20.52 25.14
CA PHE A 561 24.22 -20.57 25.92
C PHE A 561 24.07 -19.92 27.30
N ASP A 562 23.51 -18.71 27.34
CA ASP A 562 23.28 -17.95 28.58
C ASP A 562 22.24 -18.65 29.48
N GLY A 563 21.28 -19.34 28.85
CA GLY A 563 20.33 -20.25 29.53
C GLY A 563 20.95 -21.62 29.95
N LYS A 564 22.27 -21.81 29.77
CA LYS A 564 23.02 -23.06 30.11
C LYS A 564 22.57 -24.27 29.29
N GLU A 565 21.87 -24.09 28.18
CA GLU A 565 21.45 -25.13 27.25
C GLU A 565 22.55 -25.39 26.19
N TYR A 566 23.77 -25.71 26.66
CA TYR A 566 24.99 -25.73 25.81
C TYR A 566 24.89 -26.61 24.59
N LYS A 567 24.29 -27.82 24.70
CA LYS A 567 24.09 -28.70 23.55
C LYS A 567 23.18 -28.07 22.47
N ARG A 568 22.20 -27.29 22.91
CA ARG A 568 21.25 -26.61 22.00
C ARG A 568 21.83 -25.37 21.37
N ALA A 569 22.80 -24.73 22.05
CA ALA A 569 23.48 -23.54 21.52
C ALA A 569 24.42 -23.86 20.34
N LEU A 570 25.09 -25.00 20.36
CA LEU A 570 26.16 -25.39 19.42
C LEU A 570 25.74 -25.31 17.93
N PRO A 571 24.58 -25.88 17.48
CA PRO A 571 24.19 -25.85 16.06
C PRO A 571 24.01 -24.42 15.54
N SER A 572 23.37 -23.54 16.33
CA SER A 572 23.11 -22.15 15.94
C SER A 572 24.41 -21.32 15.91
N LEU A 573 25.27 -21.47 16.90
CA LEU A 573 26.59 -20.81 16.92
C LEU A 573 27.47 -21.25 15.76
N ASP A 574 27.44 -22.55 15.42
CA ASP A 574 28.20 -23.10 14.31
C ASP A 574 27.68 -22.60 12.95
N ALA A 575 26.34 -22.54 12.78
CA ALA A 575 25.72 -21.93 11.61
C ALA A 575 26.12 -20.46 11.46
N THR A 576 26.16 -19.71 12.57
CA THR A 576 26.58 -18.30 12.58
C THR A 576 27.99 -18.12 12.02
N ARG A 577 28.96 -18.85 12.53
CA ARG A 577 30.38 -18.68 12.12
C ARG A 577 30.65 -19.09 10.67
N ARG A 578 29.83 -20.00 10.11
CA ARG A 578 29.91 -20.36 8.68
C ARG A 578 29.36 -19.27 7.78
N LEU A 579 28.35 -18.56 8.23
CA LEU A 579 27.65 -17.54 7.45
C LEU A 579 28.25 -16.14 7.53
N ASN A 580 28.87 -15.81 8.66
CA ASN A 580 29.45 -14.47 8.88
C ASN A 580 30.81 -14.59 9.57
N ARG A 581 31.90 -14.36 8.80
CA ARG A 581 33.27 -14.44 9.28
C ARG A 581 33.80 -13.15 9.89
N GLU A 582 33.15 -12.03 9.70
CA GLU A 582 33.63 -10.73 10.16
C GLU A 582 33.08 -10.38 11.53
N GLN A 583 31.80 -10.27 11.67
CA GLN A 583 31.15 -9.72 12.88
C GLN A 583 30.93 -10.76 13.97
N TYR A 584 30.46 -11.96 13.62
CA TYR A 584 29.98 -12.95 14.58
C TYR A 584 30.91 -14.15 14.74
N TYR A 585 31.95 -14.29 13.93
CA TYR A 585 32.85 -15.46 13.97
C TYR A 585 33.52 -15.63 15.34
N ASN A 586 34.21 -14.59 15.82
CA ASN A 586 34.94 -14.66 17.10
C ASN A 586 34.00 -14.89 18.29
N PRO A 587 32.94 -14.07 18.50
CA PRO A 587 32.06 -14.25 19.64
C PRO A 587 31.27 -15.58 19.61
N ALA A 588 30.93 -16.11 18.42
CA ALA A 588 30.32 -17.44 18.30
C ALA A 588 31.32 -18.56 18.64
N THR A 589 32.55 -18.49 18.12
CA THR A 589 33.57 -19.50 18.35
C THR A 589 33.96 -19.57 19.82
N LEU A 590 34.14 -18.44 20.50
CA LEU A 590 34.40 -18.41 21.94
C LEU A 590 33.29 -19.08 22.75
N ARG A 591 32.02 -18.86 22.38
CA ARG A 591 30.89 -19.55 23.03
C ARG A 591 30.84 -21.05 22.72
N ILE A 592 31.23 -21.46 21.52
CA ILE A 592 31.36 -22.88 21.16
C ILE A 592 32.44 -23.54 22.02
N ILE A 593 33.61 -22.91 22.16
CA ILE A 593 34.71 -23.41 23.02
C ILE A 593 34.23 -23.53 24.46
N SER A 594 33.59 -22.46 25.02
CA SER A 594 33.04 -22.47 26.36
C SER A 594 31.90 -23.51 26.54
N ALA A 595 31.05 -23.70 25.52
CA ALA A 595 29.98 -24.72 25.56
C ALA A 595 30.60 -26.13 25.71
N HIS A 596 31.65 -26.46 24.94
CA HIS A 596 32.35 -27.74 25.07
C HIS A 596 33.06 -27.86 26.42
N TYR A 597 33.57 -26.77 27.00
CA TYR A 597 34.11 -26.75 28.38
C TYR A 597 33.01 -27.11 29.38
N TYR A 598 31.86 -26.51 29.35
CA TYR A 598 30.79 -26.83 30.30
C TYR A 598 30.21 -28.23 30.10
N LEU A 599 30.22 -28.75 28.87
CA LEU A 599 29.82 -30.11 28.52
C LEU A 599 30.92 -31.16 28.86
N ARG A 600 32.11 -30.74 29.32
CA ARG A 600 33.27 -31.59 29.60
C ARG A 600 33.75 -32.39 28.35
N ASP A 601 33.48 -31.86 27.16
CA ASP A 601 33.99 -32.45 25.90
C ASP A 601 35.37 -31.88 25.56
N ARG A 602 36.40 -32.50 26.19
CA ARG A 602 37.81 -32.08 26.00
C ARG A 602 38.24 -32.15 24.55
N LYS A 603 37.85 -33.20 23.80
CA LYS A 603 38.29 -33.39 22.43
C LYS A 603 37.80 -32.24 21.53
N ALA A 604 36.53 -31.93 21.61
CA ALA A 604 35.96 -30.84 20.84
C ALA A 604 36.50 -29.49 21.31
N ALA A 605 36.57 -29.24 22.62
CA ALA A 605 37.09 -27.97 23.16
C ALA A 605 38.55 -27.73 22.69
N THR A 606 39.40 -28.77 22.67
CA THR A 606 40.78 -28.68 22.15
C THR A 606 40.80 -28.34 20.68
N SER A 607 40.00 -29.07 19.87
CA SER A 607 39.94 -28.83 18.42
C SER A 607 39.51 -27.41 18.07
N GLU A 608 38.50 -26.93 18.74
CA GLU A 608 37.95 -25.57 18.53
C GLU A 608 38.93 -24.49 19.03
N ALA A 609 39.53 -24.68 20.23
CA ALA A 609 40.51 -23.74 20.77
C ALA A 609 41.77 -23.65 19.90
N ASP A 610 42.29 -24.79 19.41
CA ASP A 610 43.44 -24.81 18.54
C ASP A 610 43.19 -24.14 17.19
N ALA A 611 42.05 -24.42 16.56
CA ALA A 611 41.64 -23.77 15.31
C ALA A 611 41.51 -22.26 15.49
N PHE A 612 40.91 -21.83 16.60
CA PHE A 612 40.72 -20.42 16.91
C PHE A 612 42.04 -19.69 17.18
N LEU A 613 42.93 -20.27 18.04
CA LEU A 613 44.24 -19.70 18.33
C LEU A 613 45.14 -19.60 17.09
N THR A 614 44.99 -20.53 16.16
CA THR A 614 45.76 -20.53 14.91
C THR A 614 45.26 -19.45 13.94
N SER A 615 43.95 -19.25 13.87
CA SER A 615 43.31 -18.33 12.90
C SER A 615 43.27 -16.88 13.36
N SER A 616 43.18 -16.63 14.66
CA SER A 616 42.86 -15.33 15.23
C SER A 616 43.98 -14.61 15.96
N GLY A 617 45.18 -15.15 15.91
CA GLY A 617 46.45 -14.55 16.36
C GLY A 617 46.55 -14.14 17.85
N ASN A 618 45.65 -13.32 18.34
CA ASN A 618 45.57 -12.79 19.73
C ASN A 618 44.16 -12.91 20.36
N ALA A 619 43.35 -13.83 19.88
CA ALA A 619 42.03 -13.98 20.41
C ALA A 619 42.03 -14.63 21.80
N ASN A 620 41.33 -14.02 22.73
CA ASN A 620 41.29 -14.46 24.12
C ASN A 620 40.31 -15.64 24.28
N VAL A 621 40.83 -16.86 24.20
CA VAL A 621 40.13 -18.04 24.73
C VAL A 621 39.91 -17.81 26.24
N PRO A 622 38.72 -18.10 26.80
CA PRO A 622 38.43 -17.87 28.20
C PRO A 622 39.46 -18.52 29.13
N PRO A 623 39.98 -17.79 30.12
CA PRO A 623 41.08 -18.28 31.00
C PRO A 623 40.77 -19.60 31.68
N GLU A 624 39.51 -19.79 32.13
CA GLU A 624 39.03 -21.02 32.76
C GLU A 624 39.05 -22.23 31.80
N VAL A 625 38.89 -22.02 30.53
CA VAL A 625 39.02 -23.09 29.51
C VAL A 625 40.45 -23.44 29.31
N LEU A 626 41.37 -22.46 29.23
CA LEU A 626 42.82 -22.67 29.09
C LEU A 626 43.37 -23.42 30.31
N GLU A 627 42.94 -23.02 31.50
CA GLU A 627 43.31 -23.71 32.76
C GLU A 627 42.84 -25.16 32.72
N TRP A 628 41.56 -25.38 32.43
CA TRP A 628 40.99 -26.73 32.39
C TRP A 628 41.67 -27.61 31.38
N LEU A 629 41.90 -27.17 30.15
CA LEU A 629 42.58 -27.93 29.12
C LEU A 629 44.03 -28.23 29.52
N GLY A 630 44.73 -27.24 30.02
CA GLY A 630 46.11 -27.41 30.49
C GLY A 630 46.23 -28.42 31.61
N ILE A 631 45.39 -28.38 32.65
CA ILE A 631 45.40 -29.34 33.76
C ILE A 631 44.97 -30.74 33.30
N GLU A 632 43.95 -30.85 32.42
CA GLU A 632 43.53 -32.13 31.87
C GLU A 632 44.64 -32.82 31.08
N TYR A 633 45.40 -32.06 30.24
CA TYR A 633 46.55 -32.60 29.53
C TYR A 633 47.70 -32.94 30.44
N TYR A 634 47.93 -32.16 31.50
CA TYR A 634 48.90 -32.48 32.54
C TYR A 634 48.60 -33.84 33.20
N ASN A 635 47.34 -34.03 33.64
CA ASN A 635 46.93 -35.27 34.29
C ASN A 635 47.04 -36.51 33.35
N ASN A 636 46.88 -36.27 32.05
CA ASN A 636 47.06 -37.32 31.02
C ASN A 636 48.54 -37.46 30.53
N LYS A 637 49.49 -36.78 31.19
CA LYS A 637 50.91 -36.81 30.87
C LYS A 637 51.26 -36.29 29.46
N ASN A 638 50.39 -35.56 28.82
CA ASN A 638 50.65 -34.86 27.57
C ASN A 638 51.20 -33.45 27.86
N TYR A 639 52.45 -33.40 28.24
CA TYR A 639 53.10 -32.18 28.73
C TYR A 639 53.20 -31.09 27.64
N LEU A 640 53.38 -31.45 26.39
CA LEU A 640 53.45 -30.47 25.30
C LEU A 640 52.15 -29.66 25.15
N LEU A 641 50.99 -30.34 25.20
CA LEU A 641 49.70 -29.65 25.11
C LEU A 641 49.38 -28.92 26.44
N ALA A 642 49.78 -29.49 27.56
CA ALA A 642 49.60 -28.83 28.85
C ALA A 642 50.39 -27.50 28.89
N GLU A 643 51.68 -27.50 28.47
CA GLU A 643 52.49 -26.28 28.36
C GLU A 643 51.88 -25.25 27.41
N LYS A 644 51.36 -25.70 26.26
CA LYS A 644 50.71 -24.82 25.30
C LYS A 644 49.57 -24.00 25.95
N TYR A 645 48.62 -24.69 26.59
CA TYR A 645 47.45 -24.00 27.12
C TYR A 645 47.77 -23.20 28.40
N LEU A 646 48.55 -23.77 29.33
CA LEU A 646 48.97 -23.06 30.54
C LEU A 646 49.90 -21.89 30.21
N GLY A 647 50.74 -22.03 29.20
CA GLY A 647 51.63 -20.97 28.72
C GLY A 647 50.88 -19.81 28.07
N ILE A 648 49.80 -20.08 27.34
CA ILE A 648 48.92 -19.01 26.84
C ILE A 648 48.24 -18.31 28.00
N LEU A 649 47.68 -19.05 28.97
CA LEU A 649 47.06 -18.52 30.18
C LEU A 649 48.07 -17.65 30.96
N GLY A 650 49.31 -18.06 31.12
CA GLY A 650 50.38 -17.35 31.80
C GLY A 650 50.79 -16.01 31.17
N ARG A 651 50.37 -15.73 29.94
CA ARG A 651 50.56 -14.42 29.27
C ARG A 651 49.44 -13.42 29.55
N ILE A 652 48.35 -13.89 30.13
CA ILE A 652 47.18 -13.03 30.47
C ILE A 652 47.49 -12.40 31.83
N GLU A 653 47.49 -11.07 31.90
CA GLU A 653 47.61 -10.37 33.18
C GLU A 653 46.32 -10.53 33.99
N ASN A 654 46.45 -11.02 35.24
CA ASN A 654 45.34 -11.21 36.17
C ASN A 654 44.12 -11.93 35.54
N PRO A 655 44.27 -13.17 35.09
CA PRO A 655 43.17 -13.88 34.43
C PRO A 655 41.99 -14.05 35.38
N ALA A 656 40.85 -13.51 34.98
CA ALA A 656 39.64 -13.53 35.80
C ALA A 656 39.14 -14.97 36.00
N GLY A 657 38.75 -15.30 37.24
CA GLY A 657 38.17 -16.61 37.57
C GLY A 657 39.17 -17.76 37.70
N VAL A 658 40.49 -17.54 37.52
CA VAL A 658 41.51 -18.55 37.57
C VAL A 658 42.35 -18.37 38.84
N LYS A 659 42.59 -19.49 39.54
CA LYS A 659 43.44 -19.48 40.74
C LYS A 659 44.92 -19.48 40.37
N PRO A 660 45.80 -18.95 41.24
CA PRO A 660 47.26 -18.97 40.99
C PRO A 660 47.88 -20.36 40.79
N ASP A 661 47.15 -21.41 41.13
CA ASP A 661 47.57 -22.79 41.07
C ASP A 661 48.03 -23.25 39.68
N PHE A 662 47.51 -22.66 38.64
CA PHE A 662 47.93 -22.98 37.27
C PHE A 662 49.40 -22.69 37.01
N TRP A 663 49.98 -21.71 37.73
CA TRP A 663 51.42 -21.42 37.64
C TRP A 663 52.26 -22.57 38.16
N PHE A 664 51.77 -23.28 39.20
CA PHE A 664 52.46 -24.48 39.68
C PHE A 664 52.45 -25.58 38.59
N TYR A 665 51.31 -25.84 37.99
CA TYR A 665 51.21 -26.83 36.89
C TYR A 665 52.09 -26.44 35.70
N LEU A 666 52.12 -25.17 35.31
CA LEU A 666 52.96 -24.66 34.23
C LEU A 666 54.45 -24.88 34.55
N GLY A 667 54.86 -24.58 35.77
CA GLY A 667 56.24 -24.82 36.23
C GLY A 667 56.64 -26.29 36.17
N ASP A 668 55.77 -27.19 36.62
CA ASP A 668 56.03 -28.62 36.62
C ASP A 668 56.09 -29.22 35.20
N VAL A 669 55.16 -28.74 34.34
CA VAL A 669 55.22 -29.14 32.91
C VAL A 669 56.44 -28.64 32.21
N ALA A 670 56.83 -27.39 32.39
CA ALA A 670 58.00 -26.81 31.76
C ALA A 670 59.33 -27.54 32.29
N GLY A 671 59.34 -27.86 33.58
CA GLY A 671 60.42 -28.64 34.16
C GLY A 671 60.54 -30.03 33.55
N LYS A 672 59.41 -30.77 33.34
CA LYS A 672 59.44 -32.09 32.67
C LYS A 672 59.83 -32.02 31.21
N LEU A 673 59.52 -30.90 30.54
CA LEU A 673 59.97 -30.65 29.16
C LEU A 673 61.38 -30.06 29.05
N LYS A 674 62.05 -29.86 30.19
CA LYS A 674 63.36 -29.25 30.29
C LYS A 674 63.47 -27.79 29.88
N HIS A 675 62.32 -27.07 29.89
CA HIS A 675 62.26 -25.64 29.64
C HIS A 675 62.43 -24.86 30.96
N TYR A 676 63.63 -24.98 31.51
CA TYR A 676 63.98 -24.60 32.90
C TYR A 676 63.68 -23.12 33.21
N ASP A 677 64.01 -22.21 32.32
CA ASP A 677 63.72 -20.77 32.50
C ASP A 677 62.24 -20.47 32.61
N GLN A 678 61.43 -21.18 31.85
CA GLN A 678 59.95 -21.07 31.96
C GLN A 678 59.45 -21.66 33.26
N ALA A 679 59.95 -22.79 33.66
CA ALA A 679 59.65 -23.43 34.94
C ALA A 679 59.98 -22.51 36.14
N GLU A 680 61.22 -21.93 36.15
CA GLU A 680 61.61 -20.95 37.14
C GLU A 680 60.68 -19.77 37.25
N ASN A 681 60.34 -19.16 36.11
CA ASN A 681 59.41 -18.04 36.08
C ASN A 681 58.00 -18.43 36.60
N ALA A 682 57.49 -19.57 36.16
CA ALA A 682 56.14 -20.02 36.55
C ALA A 682 56.08 -20.30 38.06
N TYR A 683 57.12 -20.98 38.65
CA TYR A 683 57.15 -21.19 40.10
C TYR A 683 57.31 -19.87 40.87
N ALA A 684 58.11 -18.94 40.39
CA ALA A 684 58.24 -17.62 40.99
C ALA A 684 56.89 -16.86 41.04
N ARG A 685 56.13 -16.92 39.93
CA ARG A 685 54.73 -16.34 39.85
C ARG A 685 53.78 -17.04 40.81
N TYR A 686 53.85 -18.37 40.95
CA TYR A 686 53.03 -19.08 41.93
C TYR A 686 53.39 -18.65 43.34
N LEU A 687 54.64 -18.57 43.73
CA LEU A 687 55.08 -18.16 45.03
C LEU A 687 54.69 -16.72 45.40
N GLN A 688 54.69 -15.85 44.41
CA GLN A 688 54.27 -14.46 44.58
C GLN A 688 52.74 -14.33 44.80
N ASN A 689 51.95 -15.08 44.01
CA ASN A 689 50.52 -14.87 43.93
C ASN A 689 49.66 -15.85 44.78
N SER A 690 50.24 -17.02 45.19
CA SER A 690 49.48 -18.00 45.98
C SER A 690 49.44 -17.60 47.45
N THR A 691 48.34 -17.87 48.13
CA THR A 691 48.22 -17.78 49.59
C THR A 691 48.34 -19.14 50.28
N ASP A 692 48.43 -20.23 49.53
CA ASP A 692 48.55 -21.58 50.05
C ASP A 692 50.01 -21.85 50.59
N ALA A 693 50.18 -21.85 51.89
CA ALA A 693 51.47 -22.10 52.50
C ALA A 693 52.08 -23.49 52.20
N ALA A 694 51.25 -24.55 52.15
CA ALA A 694 51.69 -25.91 51.79
C ALA A 694 52.02 -26.00 50.33
N GLY A 695 51.23 -25.36 49.42
CA GLY A 695 51.56 -25.25 48.01
C GLY A 695 52.86 -24.51 47.75
N LYS A 696 53.13 -23.42 48.48
CA LYS A 696 54.35 -22.65 48.34
C LYS A 696 55.58 -23.52 48.67
N VAL A 697 55.54 -24.31 49.72
CA VAL A 697 56.63 -25.21 50.04
C VAL A 697 56.85 -26.26 48.94
N LYS A 698 55.79 -26.83 48.36
CA LYS A 698 55.86 -27.73 47.21
C LYS A 698 56.52 -27.06 46.00
N ALA A 699 56.11 -25.79 45.73
CA ALA A 699 56.64 -25.00 44.65
C ALA A 699 58.11 -24.67 44.81
N LEU A 700 58.53 -24.35 46.02
CA LEU A 700 59.97 -24.16 46.37
C LEU A 700 60.80 -25.46 46.14
N LEU A 701 60.21 -26.59 46.56
CA LEU A 701 60.91 -27.90 46.27
C LEU A 701 61.05 -28.15 44.78
N ALA A 702 59.98 -27.96 44.02
CA ALA A 702 60.00 -28.14 42.57
C ALA A 702 60.95 -27.14 41.87
N LEU A 703 61.00 -25.91 42.35
CA LEU A 703 61.91 -24.86 41.88
C LEU A 703 63.34 -25.23 42.18
N GLY A 704 63.65 -25.74 43.39
CA GLY A 704 64.96 -26.20 43.77
C GLY A 704 65.45 -27.35 42.89
N VAL A 705 64.57 -28.32 42.63
CA VAL A 705 64.88 -29.42 41.67
C VAL A 705 65.10 -28.88 40.26
N THR A 706 64.34 -27.92 39.83
CA THR A 706 64.52 -27.27 38.53
C THR A 706 65.84 -26.53 38.46
N LYS A 707 66.25 -25.84 39.50
CA LYS A 707 67.58 -25.18 39.60
C LYS A 707 68.71 -26.16 39.49
N ILE A 708 68.66 -27.35 40.15
CA ILE A 708 69.64 -28.43 39.98
C ILE A 708 69.69 -28.90 38.50
N ALA A 709 68.53 -29.20 37.92
CA ALA A 709 68.44 -29.63 36.52
C ALA A 709 68.98 -28.58 35.54
N ALA A 710 68.88 -27.28 35.89
CA ALA A 710 69.40 -26.16 35.12
C ALA A 710 70.91 -25.83 35.44
N HIS A 711 71.64 -26.69 36.20
CA HIS A 711 73.01 -26.47 36.63
C HIS A 711 73.23 -25.17 37.41
N LYS A 712 72.24 -24.78 38.26
CA LYS A 712 72.26 -23.59 39.12
C LYS A 712 72.28 -23.99 40.61
N PRO A 713 73.33 -24.70 41.12
CA PRO A 713 73.37 -25.28 42.48
C PRO A 713 73.30 -24.20 43.58
N ASP A 714 73.88 -23.01 43.35
CA ASP A 714 73.91 -21.93 44.33
C ASP A 714 72.49 -21.38 44.62
N ASP A 715 71.65 -21.29 43.57
CA ASP A 715 70.26 -20.90 43.75
C ASP A 715 69.42 -22.01 44.41
N ALA A 716 69.73 -23.30 44.06
CA ALA A 716 69.03 -24.41 44.69
C ALA A 716 69.37 -24.52 46.18
N GLU A 717 70.64 -24.21 46.59
CA GLU A 717 71.05 -24.16 48.01
C GLU A 717 70.21 -23.09 48.82
N LYS A 718 70.05 -21.85 48.27
CA LYS A 718 69.25 -20.82 48.86
C LYS A 718 67.79 -21.28 49.09
N ILE A 719 67.21 -21.92 48.06
CA ILE A 719 65.88 -22.48 48.12
C ILE A 719 65.77 -23.60 49.17
N ALA A 720 66.71 -24.52 49.20
CA ALA A 720 66.76 -25.57 50.21
C ALA A 720 66.83 -25.02 51.63
N ALA A 721 67.67 -23.99 51.86
CA ALA A 721 67.77 -23.27 53.12
C ALA A 721 66.46 -22.56 53.49
N GLU A 722 65.83 -21.88 52.50
CA GLU A 722 64.55 -21.22 52.74
C GLU A 722 63.45 -22.22 53.17
N ILE A 723 63.35 -23.36 52.47
CA ILE A 723 62.39 -24.43 52.82
C ILE A 723 62.66 -24.88 54.25
N MET A 724 63.94 -25.08 54.69
CA MET A 724 64.23 -25.53 56.01
C MET A 724 63.88 -24.48 57.07
N THR A 725 63.91 -23.17 56.79
CA THR A 725 63.52 -22.13 57.72
C THR A 725 61.95 -22.12 58.01
N LEU A 726 61.19 -22.68 57.02
CA LEU A 726 59.72 -22.86 57.18
C LEU A 726 59.40 -24.06 58.10
N GLN A 727 60.38 -24.77 58.63
CA GLN A 727 60.23 -25.92 59.51
C GLN A 727 59.22 -26.97 59.03
N PRO A 728 59.35 -27.46 57.77
CA PRO A 728 58.45 -28.47 57.26
C PRO A 728 58.61 -29.78 58.00
N GLU A 729 57.52 -30.50 58.23
CA GLU A 729 57.55 -31.85 58.85
C GLU A 729 57.52 -32.98 57.84
N GLY A 730 57.80 -34.16 58.23
CA GLY A 730 57.59 -35.41 57.46
C GLY A 730 58.28 -35.44 56.10
N LYS A 731 57.52 -35.78 55.11
CA LYS A 731 57.92 -35.99 53.70
C LYS A 731 58.62 -34.77 53.04
N VAL A 732 58.05 -33.59 53.36
CA VAL A 732 58.54 -32.30 52.82
C VAL A 732 59.99 -32.01 53.30
N ASN A 733 60.19 -32.20 54.58
CA ASN A 733 61.57 -32.06 55.15
C ASN A 733 62.54 -33.04 54.58
N ALA A 734 62.15 -34.29 54.40
CA ALA A 734 62.98 -35.30 53.75
C ALA A 734 63.36 -34.91 52.27
N GLU A 735 62.42 -34.39 51.51
CA GLU A 735 62.69 -33.90 50.13
C GLU A 735 63.65 -32.69 50.13
N ALA A 736 63.48 -31.76 51.07
CA ALA A 736 64.38 -30.60 51.18
C ALA A 736 65.81 -30.99 51.50
N ARG A 737 65.92 -32.00 52.36
CA ARG A 737 67.29 -32.55 52.67
C ARG A 737 67.91 -33.33 51.49
N LEU A 738 67.04 -34.04 50.66
CA LEU A 738 67.47 -34.63 49.40
C LEU A 738 67.96 -33.55 48.45
N LEU A 739 67.20 -32.42 48.29
CA LEU A 739 67.67 -31.31 47.50
C LEU A 739 68.97 -30.72 47.93
N ALA A 740 69.24 -30.58 49.25
CA ALA A 740 70.52 -30.16 49.76
C ALA A 740 71.64 -31.15 49.40
N GLY A 741 71.34 -32.46 49.37
CA GLY A 741 72.27 -33.47 48.89
C GLY A 741 72.50 -33.33 47.36
N ASP A 742 71.47 -33.06 46.56
CA ASP A 742 71.59 -32.80 45.16
C ASP A 742 72.48 -31.59 44.82
N VAL A 743 72.39 -30.52 45.63
CA VAL A 743 73.27 -29.34 45.57
C VAL A 743 74.77 -29.78 45.72
N GLN A 744 75.08 -30.58 46.73
CA GLN A 744 76.44 -31.01 46.93
C GLN A 744 76.92 -31.94 45.80
N PHE A 745 76.01 -32.78 45.31
CA PHE A 745 76.29 -33.67 44.18
C PHE A 745 76.59 -32.89 42.87
N GLU A 746 75.83 -31.89 42.56
CA GLU A 746 75.99 -31.02 41.39
C GLU A 746 77.32 -30.22 41.47
N ARG A 747 77.71 -29.81 42.68
CA ARG A 747 79.05 -29.20 42.96
C ARG A 747 80.18 -30.19 42.91
N GLN A 748 79.95 -31.44 42.61
CA GLN A 748 80.96 -32.54 42.60
C GLN A 748 81.57 -32.86 43.99
N ARG A 749 80.92 -32.41 45.06
CA ARG A 749 81.26 -32.73 46.45
C ARG A 749 80.60 -34.06 46.84
N PHE A 750 81.05 -35.14 46.18
CA PHE A 750 80.34 -36.43 46.19
C PHE A 750 80.29 -37.04 47.60
N GLU A 751 81.35 -36.88 48.41
CA GLU A 751 81.34 -37.40 49.81
C GLU A 751 80.28 -36.68 50.69
N ASP A 752 80.15 -35.33 50.54
CA ASP A 752 79.21 -34.57 51.29
C ASP A 752 77.75 -34.86 50.84
N ALA A 753 77.60 -35.04 49.55
CA ALA A 753 76.38 -35.52 48.92
C ALA A 753 75.93 -36.88 49.47
N GLY A 754 76.86 -37.81 49.51
CA GLY A 754 76.64 -39.15 50.07
C GLY A 754 76.14 -39.12 51.53
N LYS A 755 76.83 -38.31 52.38
CA LYS A 755 76.49 -38.11 53.81
C LYS A 755 75.08 -37.48 53.92
N ALA A 756 74.74 -36.48 53.09
CA ALA A 756 73.43 -35.81 53.10
C ALA A 756 72.31 -36.80 52.72
N TYR A 757 72.48 -37.58 51.64
CA TYR A 757 71.50 -38.57 51.24
C TYR A 757 71.33 -39.70 52.25
N ALA A 758 72.44 -40.22 52.80
CA ALA A 758 72.43 -41.28 53.83
C ALA A 758 71.70 -40.74 55.14
N GLY A 759 71.92 -39.50 55.44
CA GLY A 759 71.26 -38.86 56.56
C GLY A 759 69.68 -38.80 56.37
N VAL A 760 69.18 -38.59 55.14
CA VAL A 760 67.78 -38.68 54.86
C VAL A 760 67.25 -40.09 55.08
N ALA A 761 67.96 -41.12 54.63
CA ALA A 761 67.58 -42.51 54.83
C ALA A 761 67.64 -42.99 56.30
N LEU A 762 68.41 -42.32 57.12
CA LEU A 762 68.55 -42.60 58.58
C LEU A 762 67.37 -41.94 59.32
N LEU A 763 66.96 -40.75 58.90
CA LEU A 763 65.97 -39.94 59.64
C LEU A 763 64.55 -40.26 59.26
N TYR A 764 64.31 -40.79 58.07
CA TYR A 764 62.98 -41.02 57.47
C TYR A 764 62.85 -42.46 57.01
N ASP A 765 61.73 -43.06 57.31
CA ASP A 765 61.33 -44.37 56.75
C ASP A 765 60.07 -44.22 55.85
N ASP A 766 60.29 -43.55 54.71
CA ASP A 766 59.23 -43.30 53.71
C ASP A 766 59.46 -44.19 52.49
N PRO A 767 58.52 -45.05 52.10
CA PRO A 767 58.77 -46.04 51.01
C PRO A 767 59.01 -45.44 49.63
N ALA A 768 58.74 -44.14 49.42
CA ALA A 768 59.06 -43.45 48.18
C ALA A 768 60.38 -42.65 48.26
N ILE A 769 60.76 -42.14 49.42
CA ILE A 769 61.90 -41.25 49.59
C ILE A 769 63.15 -42.03 50.02
N THR A 770 63.00 -42.90 51.05
CA THR A 770 64.11 -43.59 51.60
C THR A 770 64.93 -44.47 50.63
N PRO A 771 64.31 -45.28 49.74
CA PRO A 771 65.03 -46.04 48.74
C PRO A 771 65.68 -45.11 47.74
N ARG A 772 65.10 -44.01 47.36
CA ARG A 772 65.68 -43.01 46.44
C ARG A 772 66.90 -42.33 47.11
N ALA A 773 66.82 -42.04 48.38
CA ALA A 773 67.92 -41.47 49.13
C ALA A 773 69.08 -42.42 49.26
N LEU A 774 68.84 -43.72 49.60
CA LEU A 774 69.86 -44.79 49.64
C LEU A 774 70.54 -44.99 48.28
N ASN A 775 69.78 -45.02 47.20
CA ASN A 775 70.28 -45.15 45.86
C ASN A 775 71.22 -43.98 45.48
N LYS A 776 70.72 -42.72 45.69
CA LYS A 776 71.58 -41.52 45.48
C LYS A 776 72.84 -41.52 46.36
N ALA A 777 72.69 -41.93 47.60
CA ALA A 777 73.85 -42.03 48.47
C ALA A 777 74.90 -43.05 48.00
N ALA A 778 74.46 -44.23 47.56
CA ALA A 778 75.34 -45.23 46.99
C ALA A 778 76.08 -44.73 45.73
N ASP A 779 75.44 -44.04 44.85
CA ASP A 779 76.00 -43.42 43.62
C ASP A 779 77.03 -42.31 44.04
N ALA A 780 76.65 -41.43 44.91
CA ALA A 780 77.51 -40.36 45.43
C ALA A 780 78.80 -40.92 46.05
N TYR A 781 78.66 -41.90 46.90
CA TYR A 781 79.86 -42.53 47.52
C TYR A 781 80.79 -43.28 46.54
N ARG A 782 80.14 -43.90 45.49
CA ARG A 782 80.95 -44.48 44.41
C ARG A 782 81.78 -43.44 43.70
N ARG A 783 81.14 -42.30 43.35
CA ARG A 783 81.85 -41.18 42.70
C ARG A 783 82.90 -40.52 43.54
N ALA A 784 82.73 -40.58 44.87
CA ALA A 784 83.74 -40.11 45.86
C ALA A 784 84.83 -41.07 46.04
N GLY A 785 84.88 -42.29 45.46
CA GLY A 785 85.86 -43.32 45.70
C GLY A 785 85.71 -44.04 47.07
N LYS A 786 84.56 -43.84 47.74
CA LYS A 786 84.20 -44.44 49.03
C LYS A 786 83.45 -45.75 48.82
N THR A 787 84.16 -46.78 48.42
CA THR A 787 83.54 -48.05 47.95
C THR A 787 82.88 -48.80 49.11
N GLU A 788 83.45 -48.81 50.31
CA GLU A 788 82.88 -49.50 51.48
C GLU A 788 81.53 -48.86 51.93
N GLU A 789 81.44 -47.51 51.95
CA GLU A 789 80.29 -46.77 52.30
C GLU A 789 79.20 -46.99 51.22
N ALA A 790 79.61 -46.97 49.93
CA ALA A 790 78.70 -47.23 48.82
C ALA A 790 78.08 -48.62 48.89
N ASP A 791 78.91 -49.67 49.17
CA ASP A 791 78.42 -51.05 49.23
C ASP A 791 77.53 -51.28 50.47
N ARG A 792 77.83 -50.62 51.61
CA ARG A 792 77.02 -50.68 52.80
C ARG A 792 75.59 -50.07 52.54
N VAL A 793 75.51 -48.88 51.93
CA VAL A 793 74.25 -48.23 51.60
C VAL A 793 73.50 -48.99 50.51
N ALA A 794 74.18 -49.50 49.52
CA ALA A 794 73.59 -50.32 48.49
C ALA A 794 73.03 -51.64 49.02
N LYS A 795 73.68 -52.26 50.02
CA LYS A 795 73.20 -53.45 50.72
C LYS A 795 71.95 -53.09 51.55
N GLN A 796 71.97 -51.97 52.28
CA GLN A 796 70.84 -51.51 53.03
C GLN A 796 69.63 -51.21 52.13
N LEU A 797 69.81 -50.70 50.89
CA LEU A 797 68.78 -50.52 49.90
C LEU A 797 68.15 -51.84 49.49
N ARG A 798 68.98 -52.86 49.15
CA ARG A 798 68.53 -54.21 48.75
C ARG A 798 67.80 -54.94 49.89
N ASP A 799 68.29 -54.82 51.12
CA ASP A 799 67.70 -55.52 52.25
C ASP A 799 66.36 -54.90 52.68
N ARG A 800 66.21 -53.55 52.65
CA ARG A 800 64.96 -52.87 53.06
C ARG A 800 63.96 -52.68 51.94
N TYR A 801 64.46 -52.58 50.72
CA TYR A 801 63.66 -52.25 49.60
C TYR A 801 63.98 -53.11 48.34
N PRO A 802 63.76 -54.47 48.45
CA PRO A 802 64.22 -55.43 47.40
C PRO A 802 63.57 -55.19 46.02
N ASN A 803 62.39 -54.56 45.97
CA ASN A 803 61.66 -54.29 44.74
C ASN A 803 61.97 -52.88 44.20
N TYR A 804 62.90 -52.16 44.71
CA TYR A 804 63.26 -50.83 44.21
C TYR A 804 64.03 -50.91 42.93
N ALA A 805 63.38 -50.57 41.75
CA ALA A 805 64.00 -50.71 40.45
C ALA A 805 65.00 -49.61 40.03
N GLY A 806 65.36 -48.72 40.94
CA GLY A 806 66.23 -47.57 40.65
C GLY A 806 65.64 -46.68 39.56
N GLY A 807 65.03 -45.59 39.90
CA GLY A 807 64.44 -44.62 38.98
C GLY A 807 65.49 -43.58 38.54
#